data_b396e4b3fbea454a83d9736ce36013cc
#
_entry.id   b396e4b3fbea454a83d9736ce36013cc
#
_cell.length_a   1.000
_cell.length_b   1.000
_cell.length_c   1.000
_cell.angle_alpha   90.00
_cell.angle_beta   90.00
_cell.angle_gamma   90.00
#
_symmetry.space_group_name_H-M   'P 1'
#
loop_
_entity.id
_entity.type
_entity.pdbx_description
1 polymer ?
#
loop_
_entity_poly.entity_id
_entity_poly.type
_entity_poly.pdbx_seq_one_letter_code
_entity_poly.pdbx_strand_id
1 'polypeptide(L)'
;MKIRKIQKYFILGLFCAMNALTVNAQGWQMKKAPMMTPWSETIDVNNVLPEYPRPQMVRKEWMNLNGIWDLRKGVKGESYDPNFTFDQKILVPFPIESALSGIMEESDSQCYWYKRTLKIPETMKGRDILLHFDAVDWETIVYINGVKVGRHTGGYDPFYFDITSALKGKEEHELVVYTYDNTGGEGQPKGKQALNKWGCWYTPVSGIWQTVWLEPVDPVHIEALMIRPDVDNSCLKVRVNASLTTGVSVNINLLDKAGDKVAAIAGGKVGRILTLPIENPHLWSVDDPYLYDLDITIIKDGVQTDAVSSYCGMRKIEVKKVGETPRVFLNGEQIFQMGPLDQGWWPDGLYTAPSDEALLFDIKAMKSLGFNMIRKHIKVEPARWYMHCDREGILVWQDLPSPNLPSGHEDFAKKTFQEESVRIIEAFRNHPSIIQWIVFNEGWGQFDTERMTQIVQGVVGQTLVCCASGWNDADIGDIKDSHSYPDPSCPLDRNRAAVCGEYGGITLKVQGHVWPGGDFQYTTVETGGDFTVLFNRLADKIKDYYYYGLNAAVYTQLSDVEIERNGILTYDRRVLKPYSATGELKAKIEECINMPRSGVKVQTIISTSQEHKYKWRYTTSDDVPRRWFAKELDDRAWAQGEAAFGRSALWNTKDLISTPWNTSQIYMRRWFYLGTITPEMVENMRFKLYHDDDIHIYINGVWAASKKGSVSNYIPFDISYEARQTLKPNSWNLIAVEGKQGSGEQIMDLGISVFSTEDFNYKEIYDDLSDPEYSEVTIPGNPVDPIFTKVSRPVPAEPIGNSIIKGQFYHTADRSNVAWGDYDNDGYLEIAYSGQNVHIKKTSAQQVSVLYDYDGKEGFVRLESPFDVCYYACPVWFDYNNDGLMDLFVPGLKSMNYTNNLEDIAAFLYENKGKGQDGKYLFEEVNAANLTENKMGITPIYNTMDGGRSRQWVSVGDYDKDGIWIW
;
A
#
# COMPACT_ATOMS: atom_id res chain seq x y z
N MET A 1 -9.87 13.37 25.52
CA MET A 1 -9.20 13.85 26.75
C MET A 1 -7.95 13.07 27.14
N LYS A 2 -7.62 11.94 26.48
CA LYS A 2 -6.36 11.17 26.68
C LYS A 2 -5.23 11.59 25.73
N ILE A 3 -5.50 12.22 24.59
CA ILE A 3 -4.50 12.65 23.59
C ILE A 3 -3.66 13.84 24.08
N ARG A 4 -4.20 14.69 24.95
CA ARG A 4 -3.42 15.81 25.54
C ARG A 4 -2.35 15.39 26.57
N LYS A 5 -2.32 14.13 27.01
CA LYS A 5 -1.27 13.64 27.92
C LYS A 5 -0.01 13.19 27.19
N ILE A 6 -0.11 12.75 25.94
CA ILE A 6 1.06 12.35 25.13
C ILE A 6 1.85 13.57 24.67
N GLN A 7 1.19 14.66 24.31
CA GLN A 7 1.88 15.92 23.98
C GLN A 7 2.59 16.61 25.19
N LYS A 8 2.19 16.33 26.42
CA LYS A 8 2.85 16.92 27.60
C LYS A 8 4.16 16.24 28.00
N TYR A 9 4.40 14.99 27.59
CA TYR A 9 5.69 14.34 27.80
C TYR A 9 6.74 14.70 26.75
N PHE A 10 6.32 15.25 25.60
CA PHE A 10 7.23 15.73 24.55
C PHE A 10 7.84 17.12 24.82
N ILE A 11 7.32 17.90 25.78
CA ILE A 11 7.77 19.29 26.03
C ILE A 11 8.63 19.40 27.30
N LEU A 12 8.70 18.39 28.18
CA LEU A 12 9.46 18.49 29.44
C LEU A 12 10.86 17.85 29.39
N GLY A 13 11.30 17.34 28.24
CA GLY A 13 12.64 16.80 28.00
C GLY A 13 13.68 17.80 27.46
N LEU A 14 13.31 19.06 27.20
CA LEU A 14 14.14 19.99 26.40
C LEU A 14 15.00 20.98 27.22
N PHE A 15 15.26 20.75 28.50
CA PHE A 15 16.14 21.65 29.28
C PHE A 15 17.02 20.91 30.30
N CYS A 16 17.79 19.92 29.85
CA CYS A 16 18.98 19.42 30.58
C CYS A 16 19.85 18.58 29.63
N ALA A 17 20.44 19.18 28.64
CA ALA A 17 21.49 18.55 27.87
C ALA A 17 22.49 19.60 27.36
N MET A 18 23.31 20.10 28.28
CA MET A 18 24.62 20.65 27.91
C MET A 18 25.67 19.85 28.64
N ASN A 19 26.57 19.24 27.83
CA ASN A 19 27.79 18.56 28.26
C ASN A 19 27.66 17.16 28.85
N ALA A 20 27.22 16.18 28.06
CA ALA A 20 27.82 14.86 28.13
C ALA A 20 28.99 14.84 27.14
N LEU A 21 30.17 15.15 27.60
CA LEU A 21 31.42 14.73 26.96
C LEU A 21 31.33 13.19 26.82
N THR A 22 31.11 12.71 25.59
CA THR A 22 31.31 11.30 25.27
C THR A 22 32.71 10.94 25.67
N VAL A 23 32.84 10.18 26.77
CA VAL A 23 34.12 9.59 27.19
C VAL A 23 34.61 8.78 25.99
N ASN A 24 35.72 9.11 25.45
CA ASN A 24 36.41 8.46 24.35
C ASN A 24 36.72 7.02 24.76
N ALA A 25 35.75 6.09 24.55
CA ALA A 25 35.97 4.69 24.79
C ALA A 25 36.86 4.14 23.68
N GLN A 26 38.14 4.13 23.92
CA GLN A 26 39.15 3.39 23.16
C GLN A 26 39.29 3.75 21.65
N GLY A 27 39.10 4.98 21.23
CA GLY A 27 39.37 5.41 19.85
C GLY A 27 38.27 5.14 18.83
N TRP A 28 37.11 4.65 19.23
CA TRP A 28 35.92 4.57 18.38
C TRP A 28 35.07 5.83 18.46
N GLN A 29 34.49 6.25 17.33
CA GLN A 29 33.53 7.35 17.27
C GLN A 29 32.40 7.02 16.29
N MET A 30 31.15 7.24 16.72
CA MET A 30 30.00 7.19 15.85
C MET A 30 30.16 8.18 14.70
N LYS A 31 29.85 7.76 13.48
CA LYS A 31 29.77 8.66 12.32
C LYS A 31 28.40 9.32 12.30
N LYS A 32 28.26 10.33 11.46
CA LYS A 32 27.01 11.05 11.29
C LYS A 32 26.48 10.78 9.88
N ALA A 33 25.37 10.02 9.80
CA ALA A 33 24.61 9.85 8.57
C ALA A 33 23.88 11.15 8.21
N PRO A 34 23.42 11.31 6.98
CA PRO A 34 22.58 12.45 6.58
C PRO A 34 21.37 12.66 7.46
N MET A 35 20.82 11.58 8.01
CA MET A 35 19.72 11.57 8.98
C MET A 35 20.05 10.60 10.10
N MET A 36 19.60 10.90 11.31
CA MET A 36 19.80 10.09 12.51
C MET A 36 18.47 9.95 13.26
N THR A 37 18.19 8.75 13.78
CA THR A 37 17.03 8.50 14.61
C THR A 37 17.19 9.09 16.02
N PRO A 38 16.11 9.29 16.80
CA PRO A 38 16.22 9.72 18.19
C PRO A 38 17.04 8.76 19.08
N TRP A 39 16.97 7.46 18.80
CA TRP A 39 17.63 6.41 19.61
C TRP A 39 19.14 6.39 19.44
N SER A 40 19.67 6.86 18.33
CA SER A 40 21.12 6.95 18.10
C SER A 40 21.82 7.90 19.10
N GLU A 41 21.07 8.87 19.66
CA GLU A 41 21.59 9.84 20.63
C GLU A 41 21.85 9.22 22.03
N THR A 42 21.30 8.04 22.31
CA THR A 42 21.30 7.39 23.63
C THR A 42 22.01 6.03 23.64
N ILE A 43 22.72 5.67 22.58
CA ILE A 43 23.44 4.40 22.50
C ILE A 43 24.55 4.33 23.56
N ASP A 44 24.46 3.32 24.43
CA ASP A 44 25.55 2.96 25.32
C ASP A 44 26.47 1.92 24.67
N VAL A 45 27.64 2.32 24.24
CA VAL A 45 28.63 1.45 23.58
C VAL A 45 29.11 0.26 24.42
N ASN A 46 28.93 0.31 25.74
CA ASN A 46 29.24 -0.76 26.67
C ASN A 46 28.06 -1.72 26.92
N ASN A 47 26.87 -1.37 26.45
CA ASN A 47 25.65 -2.14 26.67
C ASN A 47 24.72 -2.08 25.44
N VAL A 48 25.25 -2.42 24.27
CA VAL A 48 24.54 -2.38 22.99
C VAL A 48 23.58 -3.55 22.90
N LEU A 49 22.29 -3.27 22.63
CA LEU A 49 21.22 -4.29 22.49
C LEU A 49 21.32 -5.35 23.61
N PRO A 50 21.05 -4.97 24.87
CA PRO A 50 21.32 -5.81 26.04
C PRO A 50 20.28 -6.91 26.24
N GLU A 51 19.23 -6.94 25.47
CA GLU A 51 18.13 -7.87 25.63
C GLU A 51 18.50 -9.28 25.16
N TYR A 52 17.92 -10.32 25.82
CA TYR A 52 18.13 -11.70 25.40
C TYR A 52 17.64 -11.92 23.96
N PRO A 53 18.47 -12.41 23.05
CA PRO A 53 18.19 -12.30 21.61
C PRO A 53 17.25 -13.38 21.06
N ARG A 54 17.09 -14.52 21.74
CA ARG A 54 16.25 -15.67 21.32
C ARG A 54 15.04 -15.91 22.24
N PRO A 55 13.97 -15.08 22.19
CA PRO A 55 12.90 -15.05 23.18
C PRO A 55 12.03 -16.32 23.25
N GLN A 56 12.04 -17.18 22.24
CA GLN A 56 11.30 -18.45 22.23
C GLN A 56 12.11 -19.66 22.72
N MET A 57 13.33 -19.46 23.22
CA MET A 57 14.13 -20.50 23.84
C MET A 57 15.13 -19.86 24.82
N VAL A 58 14.62 -19.32 25.93
CA VAL A 58 15.38 -18.52 26.90
C VAL A 58 16.06 -19.42 27.92
N ARG A 59 17.37 -19.23 28.09
CA ARG A 59 18.13 -19.75 29.22
C ARG A 59 18.51 -18.61 30.18
N LYS A 60 18.69 -18.93 31.44
CA LYS A 60 18.97 -17.94 32.51
C LYS A 60 20.35 -17.31 32.36
N GLU A 61 21.33 -18.08 31.89
CA GLU A 61 22.73 -17.66 31.79
C GLU A 61 23.10 -17.45 30.33
N TRP A 62 23.64 -16.28 30.03
CA TRP A 62 24.14 -15.89 28.70
C TRP A 62 25.08 -14.70 28.84
N MET A 63 25.82 -14.38 27.80
CA MET A 63 26.69 -13.22 27.77
C MET A 63 26.60 -12.50 26.43
N ASN A 64 26.24 -11.24 26.46
CA ASN A 64 26.26 -10.35 25.28
C ASN A 64 27.70 -10.03 24.88
N LEU A 65 28.02 -10.21 23.61
CA LEU A 65 29.33 -9.86 23.02
C LEU A 65 29.26 -8.63 22.13
N ASN A 66 28.12 -7.94 22.05
CA ASN A 66 28.04 -6.66 21.35
C ASN A 66 28.95 -5.62 21.98
N GLY A 67 29.25 -4.55 21.25
CA GLY A 67 30.10 -3.46 21.70
C GLY A 67 31.30 -3.22 20.76
N ILE A 68 32.37 -2.61 21.25
CA ILE A 68 33.50 -2.23 20.40
C ILE A 68 34.41 -3.45 20.16
N TRP A 69 34.65 -3.76 18.88
CA TRP A 69 35.59 -4.76 18.41
C TRP A 69 36.71 -4.10 17.59
N ASP A 70 37.83 -4.79 17.48
CA ASP A 70 38.89 -4.47 16.53
C ASP A 70 38.48 -4.90 15.13
N LEU A 71 38.84 -4.11 14.11
CA LEU A 71 38.51 -4.37 12.72
C LEU A 71 39.75 -4.15 11.82
N ARG A 72 39.82 -4.97 10.76
CA ARG A 72 40.70 -4.74 9.61
C ARG A 72 40.00 -5.14 8.30
N LYS A 73 40.37 -4.46 7.22
CA LYS A 73 39.99 -4.93 5.88
C LYS A 73 40.81 -6.15 5.49
N GLY A 74 40.17 -7.12 4.87
CA GLY A 74 40.75 -8.34 4.35
C GLY A 74 40.70 -8.42 2.83
N VAL A 75 41.11 -9.58 2.34
CA VAL A 75 41.02 -9.96 0.92
C VAL A 75 40.29 -11.30 0.84
N LYS A 76 39.48 -11.50 -0.21
CA LYS A 76 38.74 -12.75 -0.41
C LYS A 76 39.68 -13.95 -0.44
N GLY A 77 39.38 -14.95 0.39
CA GLY A 77 40.17 -16.17 0.52
C GLY A 77 41.49 -16.01 1.29
N GLU A 78 41.70 -14.86 1.95
CA GLU A 78 42.82 -14.63 2.85
C GLU A 78 42.76 -15.63 4.02
N SER A 79 43.88 -16.28 4.32
CA SER A 79 43.99 -17.18 5.47
C SER A 79 44.31 -16.41 6.74
N TYR A 80 43.81 -16.89 7.88
CA TYR A 80 44.12 -16.27 9.19
C TYR A 80 45.65 -16.27 9.44
N ASP A 81 46.19 -15.11 9.85
CA ASP A 81 47.53 -14.94 10.34
C ASP A 81 47.47 -14.30 11.76
N PRO A 82 48.09 -14.94 12.77
CA PRO A 82 48.10 -14.39 14.15
C PRO A 82 48.83 -13.02 14.26
N ASN A 83 49.56 -12.61 13.24
CA ASN A 83 50.25 -11.33 13.20
C ASN A 83 49.46 -10.22 12.52
N PHE A 84 48.16 -10.47 12.18
CA PHE A 84 47.34 -9.40 11.62
C PHE A 84 47.29 -8.17 12.50
N THR A 85 47.49 -7.01 11.88
CA THR A 85 47.27 -5.70 12.52
C THR A 85 45.84 -5.27 12.29
N PHE A 86 45.09 -4.99 13.36
CA PHE A 86 43.77 -4.42 13.35
C PHE A 86 43.89 -2.92 13.61
N ASP A 87 43.60 -2.13 12.60
CA ASP A 87 43.88 -0.69 12.58
C ASP A 87 42.62 0.17 12.78
N GLN A 88 41.44 -0.45 12.84
CA GLN A 88 40.15 0.18 13.03
C GLN A 88 39.39 -0.39 14.24
N LYS A 89 38.36 0.35 14.67
CA LYS A 89 37.38 -0.11 15.66
C LYS A 89 35.97 -0.04 15.08
N ILE A 90 35.16 -1.03 15.38
CA ILE A 90 33.75 -1.09 14.96
C ILE A 90 32.87 -1.37 16.14
N LEU A 91 31.65 -0.79 16.14
CA LEU A 91 30.61 -1.10 17.12
C LEU A 91 29.71 -2.22 16.57
N VAL A 92 29.89 -3.43 17.09
CA VAL A 92 29.06 -4.60 16.79
C VAL A 92 27.75 -4.50 17.58
N PRO A 93 26.55 -4.76 17.00
CA PRO A 93 26.35 -5.44 15.71
C PRO A 93 25.91 -4.49 14.58
N PHE A 94 26.49 -3.34 14.46
CA PHE A 94 26.14 -2.42 13.37
C PHE A 94 26.99 -2.74 12.13
N PRO A 95 26.34 -2.89 10.93
CA PRO A 95 27.06 -3.25 9.71
C PRO A 95 28.06 -2.18 9.29
N ILE A 96 29.07 -2.57 8.53
CA ILE A 96 30.20 -1.74 8.10
C ILE A 96 29.74 -0.40 7.53
N GLU A 97 28.70 -0.40 6.68
CA GLU A 97 28.23 0.77 5.93
C GLU A 97 27.44 1.74 6.82
N SER A 98 27.01 1.33 8.00
CA SER A 98 26.19 2.13 8.89
C SER A 98 26.96 3.20 9.64
N ALA A 99 26.32 4.31 9.98
CA ALA A 99 26.90 5.38 10.81
C ALA A 99 27.20 4.89 12.23
N LEU A 100 26.31 4.04 12.78
CA LEU A 100 26.44 3.49 14.13
C LEU A 100 27.61 2.51 14.28
N SER A 101 28.08 1.91 13.20
CA SER A 101 29.30 1.08 13.25
C SER A 101 30.55 1.89 13.61
N GLY A 102 30.55 3.20 13.25
CA GLY A 102 31.73 4.08 13.31
C GLY A 102 32.62 3.98 12.07
N ILE A 103 32.36 3.07 11.14
CA ILE A 103 33.08 2.90 9.87
C ILE A 103 32.39 3.71 8.76
N MET A 104 31.11 3.45 8.48
CA MET A 104 30.30 4.14 7.48
C MET A 104 31.00 4.18 6.10
N GLU A 105 31.43 3.05 5.60
CA GLU A 105 32.20 2.94 4.36
C GLU A 105 31.60 1.84 3.46
N GLU A 106 31.21 2.20 2.27
CA GLU A 106 30.87 1.25 1.21
C GLU A 106 32.19 0.84 0.52
N SER A 107 32.60 -0.42 0.64
CA SER A 107 33.90 -0.89 0.20
C SER A 107 33.81 -1.94 -0.87
N ASP A 108 34.63 -1.82 -1.90
CA ASP A 108 34.81 -2.86 -2.93
C ASP A 108 35.49 -4.14 -2.38
N SER A 109 36.14 -4.08 -1.22
CA SER A 109 36.86 -5.21 -0.67
C SER A 109 35.95 -6.29 -0.11
N GLN A 110 34.82 -5.89 0.45
CA GLN A 110 33.76 -6.76 0.99
C GLN A 110 34.22 -7.87 1.93
N CYS A 111 35.46 -7.81 2.38
CA CYS A 111 36.10 -8.76 3.29
C CYS A 111 36.58 -8.05 4.53
N TYR A 112 36.25 -8.58 5.69
CA TYR A 112 36.59 -7.99 6.96
C TYR A 112 36.99 -9.04 7.98
N TRP A 113 37.95 -8.68 8.83
CA TRP A 113 38.37 -9.44 9.99
C TRP A 113 38.01 -8.65 11.25
N TYR A 114 37.19 -9.26 12.09
CA TYR A 114 36.79 -8.74 13.39
C TYR A 114 37.61 -9.44 14.45
N LYS A 115 37.95 -8.76 15.53
CA LYS A 115 38.69 -9.33 16.66
C LYS A 115 38.16 -8.80 17.98
N ARG A 116 38.05 -9.71 18.97
CA ARG A 116 37.69 -9.37 20.35
C ARG A 116 38.39 -10.29 21.30
N THR A 117 38.82 -9.74 22.48
CA THR A 117 39.23 -10.54 23.62
C THR A 117 37.99 -11.09 24.33
N LEU A 118 37.98 -12.38 24.59
CA LEU A 118 36.90 -13.11 25.23
C LEU A 118 37.35 -13.64 26.58
N LYS A 119 36.58 -13.30 27.64
CA LYS A 119 36.74 -13.84 28.99
C LYS A 119 35.48 -14.62 29.34
N ILE A 120 35.63 -15.89 29.68
CA ILE A 120 34.50 -16.72 30.08
C ILE A 120 34.22 -16.51 31.55
N PRO A 121 32.99 -16.07 31.94
CA PRO A 121 32.60 -15.89 33.34
C PRO A 121 32.77 -17.20 34.14
N GLU A 122 33.08 -17.08 35.44
CA GLU A 122 33.21 -18.25 36.34
C GLU A 122 31.93 -19.11 36.38
N THR A 123 30.75 -18.49 36.27
CA THR A 123 29.44 -19.16 36.22
C THR A 123 29.26 -20.07 35.01
N MET A 124 30.01 -19.81 33.92
CA MET A 124 29.97 -20.59 32.69
C MET A 124 31.04 -21.67 32.60
N LYS A 125 32.04 -21.62 33.47
CA LYS A 125 33.17 -22.58 33.43
C LYS A 125 32.70 -24.01 33.73
N GLY A 126 33.28 -24.97 33.01
CA GLY A 126 32.96 -26.39 33.15
C GLY A 126 31.73 -26.88 32.40
N ARG A 127 31.11 -25.97 31.66
CA ARG A 127 30.00 -26.27 30.75
C ARG A 127 30.48 -26.13 29.28
N ASP A 128 29.74 -26.69 28.36
CA ASP A 128 29.97 -26.43 26.92
C ASP A 128 29.52 -25.00 26.63
N ILE A 129 30.29 -24.32 25.76
CA ILE A 129 30.06 -22.91 25.41
C ILE A 129 29.69 -22.81 23.93
N LEU A 130 28.47 -22.37 23.67
CA LEU A 130 28.01 -22.09 22.33
C LEU A 130 28.19 -20.60 22.03
N LEU A 131 28.85 -20.28 20.91
CA LEU A 131 28.98 -18.93 20.38
C LEU A 131 27.97 -18.74 19.27
N HIS A 132 27.02 -17.86 19.53
CA HIS A 132 25.88 -17.55 18.64
C HIS A 132 26.14 -16.25 17.85
N PHE A 133 25.65 -16.25 16.60
CA PHE A 133 25.47 -15.10 15.74
C PHE A 133 24.03 -15.12 15.26
N ASP A 134 23.28 -14.04 15.47
CA ASP A 134 21.89 -13.99 15.02
C ASP A 134 21.80 -13.69 13.51
N ALA A 135 22.73 -12.90 12.96
CA ALA A 135 22.93 -12.78 11.51
C ALA A 135 24.28 -12.13 11.16
N VAL A 136 24.88 -12.62 10.10
CA VAL A 136 26.13 -12.07 9.50
C VAL A 136 26.01 -12.16 7.98
N ASP A 137 26.13 -11.06 7.27
CA ASP A 137 26.12 -11.05 5.82
C ASP A 137 27.56 -11.15 5.29
N TRP A 138 27.96 -12.17 4.57
CA TRP A 138 27.22 -13.36 4.14
C TRP A 138 27.98 -14.64 4.52
N GLU A 139 29.30 -14.77 4.17
CA GLU A 139 30.14 -15.88 4.59
C GLU A 139 30.86 -15.53 5.90
N THR A 140 30.81 -16.44 6.84
CA THR A 140 31.45 -16.28 8.17
C THR A 140 32.37 -17.43 8.46
N ILE A 141 33.61 -17.13 8.89
CA ILE A 141 34.56 -18.12 9.41
C ILE A 141 35.05 -17.66 10.78
N VAL A 142 34.94 -18.52 11.79
CA VAL A 142 35.25 -18.19 13.19
C VAL A 142 36.50 -18.92 13.66
N TYR A 143 37.35 -18.19 14.34
CA TYR A 143 38.57 -18.70 14.98
C TYR A 143 38.57 -18.36 16.48
N ILE A 144 38.96 -19.33 17.32
CA ILE A 144 39.22 -19.13 18.75
C ILE A 144 40.68 -19.51 19.00
N ASN A 145 41.48 -18.59 19.52
CA ASN A 145 42.92 -18.77 19.78
C ASN A 145 43.69 -19.27 18.55
N GLY A 146 43.31 -18.83 17.36
CA GLY A 146 43.89 -19.26 16.09
C GLY A 146 43.37 -20.59 15.55
N VAL A 147 42.50 -21.29 16.26
CA VAL A 147 41.88 -22.54 15.82
C VAL A 147 40.56 -22.21 15.12
N LYS A 148 40.38 -22.65 13.88
CA LYS A 148 39.13 -22.57 13.16
C LYS A 148 38.06 -23.42 13.84
N VAL A 149 36.97 -22.82 14.30
CA VAL A 149 35.86 -23.53 14.98
C VAL A 149 34.69 -23.80 14.06
N GLY A 150 34.48 -22.97 13.02
CA GLY A 150 33.41 -23.22 12.07
C GLY A 150 33.39 -22.28 10.88
N ARG A 151 32.46 -22.56 9.94
CA ARG A 151 32.11 -21.73 8.77
C ARG A 151 30.61 -21.77 8.57
N HIS A 152 30.00 -20.63 8.29
CA HIS A 152 28.61 -20.49 7.90
C HIS A 152 28.46 -19.70 6.61
N THR A 153 27.40 -19.94 5.87
CA THR A 153 26.94 -19.14 4.72
C THR A 153 25.44 -18.93 4.81
N GLY A 154 25.04 -17.69 4.80
CA GLY A 154 23.67 -17.21 4.96
C GLY A 154 23.68 -15.82 5.59
N GLY A 155 22.97 -14.87 5.00
CA GLY A 155 22.98 -13.47 5.45
C GLY A 155 21.92 -13.14 6.50
N TYR A 156 20.90 -14.01 6.66
CA TYR A 156 19.68 -13.69 7.39
C TYR A 156 19.27 -14.70 8.45
N ASP A 157 19.91 -15.84 8.54
CA ASP A 157 19.58 -16.91 9.48
C ASP A 157 20.56 -16.98 10.67
N PRO A 158 20.05 -17.29 11.89
CA PRO A 158 20.89 -17.46 13.08
C PRO A 158 21.67 -18.77 13.02
N PHE A 159 22.92 -18.75 13.52
CA PHE A 159 23.78 -19.92 13.62
C PHE A 159 24.66 -19.87 14.88
N TYR A 160 25.26 -21.00 15.24
CA TYR A 160 26.18 -21.10 16.36
C TYR A 160 27.31 -22.11 16.13
N PHE A 161 28.35 -21.99 16.96
CA PHE A 161 29.46 -22.94 17.01
C PHE A 161 29.74 -23.34 18.46
N ASP A 162 29.99 -24.63 18.70
CA ASP A 162 30.55 -25.09 19.98
C ASP A 162 32.06 -24.75 20.01
N ILE A 163 32.44 -23.86 20.90
CA ILE A 163 33.82 -23.37 21.05
C ILE A 163 34.54 -24.01 22.24
N THR A 164 33.90 -24.88 22.98
CA THR A 164 34.38 -25.47 24.27
C THR A 164 35.81 -26.04 24.16
N SER A 165 36.06 -26.80 23.08
CA SER A 165 37.36 -27.43 22.91
C SER A 165 38.52 -26.44 22.64
N ALA A 166 38.19 -25.29 22.04
CA ALA A 166 39.15 -24.22 21.71
C ALA A 166 39.47 -23.27 22.90
N LEU A 167 38.69 -23.36 23.98
CA LEU A 167 38.87 -22.56 25.19
C LEU A 167 39.83 -23.20 26.23
N LYS A 168 40.31 -24.40 25.97
CA LYS A 168 41.15 -25.13 26.94
C LYS A 168 42.50 -24.45 27.19
N GLY A 169 42.89 -24.35 28.47
CA GLY A 169 44.23 -23.97 28.89
C GLY A 169 44.56 -22.48 28.93
N LYS A 170 43.54 -21.59 28.80
CA LYS A 170 43.70 -20.13 28.89
C LYS A 170 42.59 -19.48 29.71
N GLU A 171 42.82 -18.32 30.28
CA GLU A 171 41.79 -17.49 30.95
C GLU A 171 41.23 -16.39 30.01
N GLU A 172 42.06 -15.89 29.13
CA GLU A 172 41.67 -14.94 28.08
C GLU A 172 41.82 -15.61 26.71
N HIS A 173 40.83 -15.43 25.86
CA HIS A 173 40.78 -16.03 24.53
C HIS A 173 40.69 -14.97 23.46
N GLU A 174 41.28 -15.21 22.33
CA GLU A 174 41.15 -14.41 21.14
C GLU A 174 40.03 -14.98 20.28
N LEU A 175 38.97 -14.19 20.07
CA LEU A 175 37.92 -14.45 19.09
C LEU A 175 38.23 -13.63 17.85
N VAL A 176 38.35 -14.31 16.70
CA VAL A 176 38.51 -13.66 15.38
C VAL A 176 37.46 -14.19 14.44
N VAL A 177 36.79 -13.26 13.75
CA VAL A 177 35.74 -13.56 12.80
C VAL A 177 36.13 -12.97 11.44
N TYR A 178 36.19 -13.81 10.42
CA TYR A 178 36.28 -13.40 9.02
C TYR A 178 34.90 -13.32 8.44
N THR A 179 34.61 -12.26 7.69
CA THR A 179 33.38 -12.12 6.92
C THR A 179 33.72 -11.79 5.48
N TYR A 180 32.91 -12.33 4.55
CA TYR A 180 32.95 -11.98 3.15
C TYR A 180 31.53 -11.83 2.62
N ASP A 181 31.23 -10.69 2.01
CA ASP A 181 30.00 -10.38 1.36
C ASP A 181 30.23 -9.79 -0.03
N ASN A 182 29.68 -10.37 -1.08
CA ASN A 182 29.72 -9.85 -2.44
C ASN A 182 28.41 -9.18 -2.85
N THR A 183 27.54 -8.93 -1.93
CA THR A 183 26.19 -8.36 -2.12
C THR A 183 25.41 -9.01 -3.25
N GLY A 184 25.72 -8.74 -4.50
CA GLY A 184 24.98 -9.26 -5.66
C GLY A 184 25.79 -10.04 -6.68
N GLY A 185 27.09 -10.27 -6.44
CA GLY A 185 28.00 -10.80 -7.48
C GLY A 185 28.06 -12.30 -7.62
N GLU A 186 27.80 -13.09 -6.58
CA GLU A 186 28.07 -14.54 -6.56
C GLU A 186 26.86 -15.43 -6.33
N GLY A 187 25.64 -14.87 -6.24
CA GLY A 187 24.41 -15.67 -6.17
C GLY A 187 23.89 -15.90 -4.76
N GLN A 188 24.35 -15.18 -3.77
CA GLN A 188 23.75 -15.15 -2.44
C GLN A 188 22.39 -14.42 -2.45
N PRO A 189 21.42 -14.78 -1.58
CA PRO A 189 20.27 -13.97 -1.33
C PRO A 189 20.70 -12.59 -0.83
N LYS A 190 20.16 -11.53 -1.44
CA LYS A 190 20.59 -10.14 -1.13
C LYS A 190 19.46 -9.21 -0.69
N GLY A 191 18.21 -9.67 -0.79
CA GLY A 191 17.09 -8.76 -0.53
C GLY A 191 17.10 -7.57 -1.50
N LYS A 192 16.92 -6.36 -0.99
CA LYS A 192 16.98 -5.10 -1.76
C LYS A 192 18.35 -4.39 -1.67
N GLN A 193 19.38 -5.09 -1.28
CA GLN A 193 20.73 -4.54 -1.21
C GLN A 193 21.32 -4.34 -2.61
N ALA A 194 22.01 -3.21 -2.85
CA ALA A 194 22.69 -2.91 -4.12
C ALA A 194 23.90 -2.02 -3.95
N LEU A 195 25.02 -2.37 -4.58
CA LEU A 195 26.22 -1.52 -4.66
C LEU A 195 25.93 -0.28 -5.50
N ASN A 196 25.21 -0.42 -6.61
CA ASN A 196 24.72 0.69 -7.44
C ASN A 196 23.27 0.97 -7.08
N LYS A 197 23.04 1.87 -6.14
CA LYS A 197 21.71 2.23 -5.63
C LYS A 197 20.90 2.97 -6.68
N TRP A 198 19.63 2.57 -6.86
CA TRP A 198 18.68 3.26 -7.71
C TRP A 198 17.25 2.85 -7.36
N GLY A 199 16.30 3.76 -7.48
CA GLY A 199 14.89 3.46 -7.25
C GLY A 199 14.62 2.91 -5.84
N CYS A 200 14.14 1.68 -5.76
CA CYS A 200 13.85 0.95 -4.53
C CYS A 200 14.94 -0.07 -4.13
N TRP A 201 16.21 0.21 -4.47
CA TRP A 201 17.40 -0.56 -4.09
C TRP A 201 18.31 0.31 -3.25
N TYR A 202 18.75 -0.20 -2.10
CA TYR A 202 19.34 0.60 -1.02
C TYR A 202 20.77 0.19 -0.69
N THR A 203 21.38 0.98 0.21
CA THR A 203 22.74 0.76 0.72
C THR A 203 22.91 -0.68 1.20
N PRO A 204 23.96 -1.39 0.74
CA PRO A 204 24.24 -2.76 1.16
C PRO A 204 24.60 -2.86 2.64
N VAL A 205 24.60 -4.08 3.14
CA VAL A 205 24.90 -4.42 4.53
C VAL A 205 25.90 -5.55 4.54
N SER A 206 27.10 -5.32 5.09
CA SER A 206 28.17 -6.33 5.12
C SER A 206 28.61 -6.62 6.56
N GLY A 207 28.93 -7.89 6.83
CA GLY A 207 29.49 -8.34 8.09
C GLY A 207 28.45 -8.59 9.18
N ILE A 208 28.83 -8.44 10.43
CA ILE A 208 27.98 -8.71 11.61
C ILE A 208 26.93 -7.63 11.72
N TRP A 209 25.62 -7.99 11.59
CA TRP A 209 24.53 -7.02 11.70
C TRP A 209 23.44 -7.37 12.71
N GLN A 210 23.54 -8.54 13.39
CA GLN A 210 22.71 -8.88 14.55
C GLN A 210 23.58 -9.36 15.71
N THR A 211 22.97 -9.52 16.90
CA THR A 211 23.67 -9.79 18.16
C THR A 211 24.60 -10.99 18.11
N VAL A 212 25.79 -10.83 18.70
CA VAL A 212 26.75 -11.91 18.97
C VAL A 212 26.74 -12.21 20.47
N TRP A 213 26.61 -13.47 20.85
CA TRP A 213 26.45 -13.84 22.27
C TRP A 213 26.90 -15.25 22.60
N LEU A 214 27.14 -15.50 23.88
CA LEU A 214 27.51 -16.81 24.41
C LEU A 214 26.38 -17.39 25.23
N GLU A 215 26.28 -18.71 25.17
CA GLU A 215 25.34 -19.50 25.95
C GLU A 215 26.05 -20.74 26.53
N PRO A 216 26.10 -20.91 27.87
CA PRO A 216 26.63 -22.13 28.48
C PRO A 216 25.55 -23.21 28.50
N VAL A 217 25.87 -24.39 28.03
CA VAL A 217 24.98 -25.54 27.99
C VAL A 217 25.63 -26.77 28.59
N ASP A 218 24.82 -27.70 29.07
CA ASP A 218 25.32 -29.03 29.41
C ASP A 218 25.54 -29.86 28.13
N PRO A 219 26.39 -30.91 28.16
CA PRO A 219 26.59 -31.76 26.97
C PRO A 219 25.28 -32.36 26.41
N VAL A 220 24.27 -32.53 27.27
CA VAL A 220 22.93 -32.91 26.84
C VAL A 220 21.99 -31.71 27.03
N HIS A 221 21.70 -31.03 25.97
CA HIS A 221 20.92 -29.79 25.97
C HIS A 221 19.87 -29.76 24.87
N ILE A 222 18.92 -28.83 24.97
CA ILE A 222 17.88 -28.55 23.97
C ILE A 222 18.49 -27.73 22.84
N GLU A 223 18.37 -28.21 21.60
CA GLU A 223 18.89 -27.52 20.41
C GLU A 223 17.82 -26.72 19.67
N ALA A 224 16.58 -27.23 19.61
CA ALA A 224 15.50 -26.58 18.90
C ALA A 224 14.11 -26.99 19.40
N LEU A 225 13.16 -26.10 19.22
CA LEU A 225 11.74 -26.30 19.52
C LEU A 225 10.92 -26.17 18.23
N MET A 226 9.98 -27.08 18.01
CA MET A 226 8.89 -26.91 17.08
C MET A 226 7.60 -26.82 17.92
N ILE A 227 6.91 -25.70 17.83
CA ILE A 227 5.69 -25.41 18.57
C ILE A 227 4.57 -25.21 17.55
N ARG A 228 3.53 -26.05 17.61
CA ARG A 228 2.43 -26.03 16.64
C ARG A 228 1.09 -26.08 17.35
N PRO A 229 0.30 -25.02 17.39
CA PRO A 229 -1.06 -25.05 17.88
C PRO A 229 -1.95 -25.91 16.97
N ASP A 230 -2.85 -26.67 17.54
CA ASP A 230 -3.89 -27.44 16.84
C ASP A 230 -5.23 -27.07 17.46
N VAL A 231 -5.81 -25.98 16.96
CA VAL A 231 -7.03 -25.39 17.51
C VAL A 231 -8.24 -26.33 17.32
N ASP A 232 -8.29 -27.03 16.20
CA ASP A 232 -9.40 -27.96 15.89
C ASP A 232 -9.46 -29.13 16.88
N ASN A 233 -8.31 -29.56 17.39
CA ASN A 233 -8.22 -30.64 18.39
C ASN A 233 -7.95 -30.11 19.81
N SER A 234 -8.04 -28.80 20.03
CA SER A 234 -7.80 -28.16 21.34
C SER A 234 -6.51 -28.63 21.99
N CYS A 235 -5.39 -28.62 21.27
CA CYS A 235 -4.12 -29.07 21.81
C CYS A 235 -2.92 -28.31 21.23
N LEU A 236 -1.83 -28.33 21.98
CA LEU A 236 -0.52 -27.85 21.52
C LEU A 236 0.38 -29.05 21.19
N LYS A 237 0.94 -29.05 19.99
CA LYS A 237 1.93 -30.04 19.53
C LYS A 237 3.33 -29.45 19.66
N VAL A 238 4.18 -30.11 20.44
CA VAL A 238 5.55 -29.68 20.70
C VAL A 238 6.52 -30.80 20.33
N ARG A 239 7.58 -30.48 19.60
CA ARG A 239 8.74 -31.35 19.40
C ARG A 239 9.97 -30.66 19.97
N VAL A 240 10.66 -31.34 20.88
CA VAL A 240 11.91 -30.88 21.46
C VAL A 240 13.04 -31.70 20.87
N ASN A 241 13.95 -31.02 20.16
CA ASN A 241 15.19 -31.63 19.68
C ASN A 241 16.30 -31.35 20.70
N ALA A 242 17.15 -32.32 20.95
CA ALA A 242 18.29 -32.19 21.85
C ALA A 242 19.55 -32.82 21.27
N SER A 243 20.71 -32.42 21.74
CA SER A 243 22.05 -32.91 21.35
C SER A 243 22.24 -34.42 21.51
N LEU A 244 21.44 -35.03 22.39
CA LEU A 244 21.36 -36.47 22.59
C LEU A 244 19.91 -36.92 22.75
N THR A 245 19.56 -38.06 22.16
CA THR A 245 18.20 -38.61 22.24
C THR A 245 18.09 -39.87 23.10
N THR A 246 19.19 -40.63 23.22
CA THR A 246 19.21 -41.90 23.94
C THR A 246 19.23 -41.69 25.45
N GLY A 247 18.21 -42.25 26.14
CA GLY A 247 18.07 -42.12 27.60
C GLY A 247 17.69 -40.73 28.08
N VAL A 248 17.21 -39.88 27.17
CA VAL A 248 16.76 -38.52 27.46
C VAL A 248 15.24 -38.45 27.38
N SER A 249 14.63 -37.86 28.38
CA SER A 249 13.21 -37.55 28.44
C SER A 249 12.96 -36.07 28.61
N VAL A 250 11.76 -35.61 28.22
CA VAL A 250 11.37 -34.20 28.29
C VAL A 250 10.14 -34.04 29.17
N ASN A 251 10.15 -33.00 30.02
CA ASN A 251 8.97 -32.50 30.69
C ASN A 251 8.60 -31.14 30.12
N ILE A 252 7.31 -30.91 29.93
CA ILE A 252 6.79 -29.65 29.41
C ILE A 252 5.65 -29.23 30.35
N ASN A 253 5.67 -27.99 30.86
CA ASN A 253 4.55 -27.34 31.48
C ASN A 253 4.08 -26.19 30.61
N LEU A 254 2.79 -26.13 30.35
CA LEU A 254 2.11 -25.01 29.69
C LEU A 254 1.41 -24.21 30.80
N LEU A 255 1.71 -22.92 30.87
CA LEU A 255 1.22 -22.02 31.91
C LEU A 255 0.38 -20.91 31.27
N ASP A 256 -0.65 -20.48 31.99
CA ASP A 256 -1.40 -19.29 31.63
C ASP A 256 -0.69 -17.99 32.11
N LYS A 257 -1.28 -16.81 31.80
CA LYS A 257 -0.74 -15.52 32.25
C LYS A 257 -0.67 -15.33 33.78
N ALA A 258 -1.43 -16.12 34.56
CA ALA A 258 -1.36 -16.10 36.01
C ALA A 258 -0.24 -17.00 36.55
N GLY A 259 0.38 -17.80 35.65
CA GLY A 259 1.38 -18.80 36.04
C GLY A 259 0.76 -20.15 36.46
N ASP A 260 -0.55 -20.31 36.26
CA ASP A 260 -1.21 -21.57 36.59
C ASP A 260 -0.99 -22.59 35.46
N LYS A 261 -0.77 -23.84 35.86
CA LYS A 261 -0.50 -24.91 34.91
C LYS A 261 -1.79 -25.38 34.23
N VAL A 262 -1.91 -25.16 32.92
CA VAL A 262 -3.08 -25.55 32.11
C VAL A 262 -2.91 -26.92 31.45
N ALA A 263 -1.66 -27.32 31.14
CA ALA A 263 -1.36 -28.64 30.59
C ALA A 263 0.08 -29.04 30.93
N ALA A 264 0.37 -30.33 30.93
CA ALA A 264 1.72 -30.83 31.19
C ALA A 264 1.99 -32.18 30.53
N ILE A 265 3.26 -32.43 30.23
CA ILE A 265 3.82 -33.72 29.87
C ILE A 265 4.99 -34.03 30.81
N ALA A 266 5.05 -35.24 31.31
CA ALA A 266 6.21 -35.76 32.06
C ALA A 266 6.75 -37.01 31.37
N GLY A 267 8.08 -37.07 31.21
CA GLY A 267 8.75 -38.24 30.63
C GLY A 267 8.50 -38.44 29.14
N GLY A 268 8.18 -37.38 28.37
CA GLY A 268 8.01 -37.41 26.93
C GLY A 268 9.32 -37.79 26.22
N LYS A 269 9.21 -38.34 25.01
CA LYS A 269 10.40 -38.72 24.20
C LYS A 269 10.91 -37.50 23.38
N VAL A 270 12.20 -37.19 23.54
CA VAL A 270 12.90 -36.20 22.70
C VAL A 270 12.81 -36.59 21.21
N GLY A 271 12.72 -35.62 20.33
CA GLY A 271 12.61 -35.77 18.87
C GLY A 271 11.25 -36.27 18.37
N ARG A 272 10.28 -36.53 19.26
CA ARG A 272 8.91 -36.92 18.92
C ARG A 272 7.95 -35.75 19.13
N ILE A 273 6.85 -35.74 18.35
CA ILE A 273 5.75 -34.81 18.58
C ILE A 273 5.02 -35.23 19.83
N LEU A 274 4.94 -34.34 20.80
CA LEU A 274 4.24 -34.46 22.06
C LEU A 274 2.99 -33.60 21.99
N THR A 275 1.84 -34.14 22.45
CA THR A 275 0.55 -33.46 22.37
C THR A 275 0.11 -33.06 23.76
N LEU A 276 -0.12 -31.78 24.01
CA LEU A 276 -0.65 -31.23 25.28
C LEU A 276 -2.12 -30.81 25.01
N PRO A 277 -3.11 -31.60 25.49
CA PRO A 277 -4.50 -31.18 25.46
C PRO A 277 -4.72 -29.92 26.31
N ILE A 278 -5.50 -28.99 25.83
CA ILE A 278 -5.83 -27.74 26.54
C ILE A 278 -7.35 -27.63 26.58
N GLU A 279 -7.92 -27.63 27.79
CA GLU A 279 -9.34 -27.43 27.94
C GLU A 279 -9.70 -25.96 27.70
N ASN A 280 -10.57 -25.71 26.72
CA ASN A 280 -11.02 -24.36 26.32
C ASN A 280 -9.84 -23.39 26.06
N PRO A 281 -8.99 -23.61 25.03
CA PRO A 281 -7.82 -22.79 24.80
C PRO A 281 -8.20 -21.34 24.54
N HIS A 282 -7.51 -20.42 25.22
CA HIS A 282 -7.57 -18.99 24.93
C HIS A 282 -6.80 -18.71 23.64
N LEU A 283 -7.50 -18.21 22.62
CA LEU A 283 -6.90 -18.03 21.29
C LEU A 283 -6.18 -16.70 21.16
N TRP A 284 -5.03 -16.71 20.52
CA TRP A 284 -4.30 -15.52 20.14
C TRP A 284 -4.97 -14.82 18.96
N SER A 285 -5.19 -13.52 19.06
CA SER A 285 -5.72 -12.68 17.98
C SER A 285 -5.08 -11.28 18.00
N VAL A 286 -5.41 -10.45 17.00
CA VAL A 286 -4.97 -9.04 16.93
C VAL A 286 -5.51 -8.23 18.13
N ASP A 287 -6.77 -8.47 18.50
CA ASP A 287 -7.47 -7.74 19.55
C ASP A 287 -7.15 -8.28 20.95
N ASP A 288 -6.81 -9.57 21.05
CA ASP A 288 -6.40 -10.25 22.27
C ASP A 288 -5.19 -11.14 22.02
N PRO A 289 -3.97 -10.58 22.05
CA PRO A 289 -2.74 -11.32 21.80
C PRO A 289 -2.32 -12.17 22.99
N TYR A 290 -3.16 -13.18 23.30
CA TYR A 290 -2.93 -14.05 24.43
C TYR A 290 -1.82 -15.05 24.15
N LEU A 291 -0.81 -15.06 25.01
CA LEU A 291 0.32 -15.99 24.96
C LEU A 291 0.33 -16.84 26.22
N TYR A 292 0.56 -18.12 26.04
CA TYR A 292 0.88 -19.09 27.09
C TYR A 292 2.39 -19.17 27.26
N ASP A 293 2.87 -19.33 28.52
CA ASP A 293 4.26 -19.60 28.78
C ASP A 293 4.52 -21.11 28.74
N LEU A 294 5.71 -21.51 28.33
CA LEU A 294 6.19 -22.88 28.24
C LEU A 294 7.47 -23.04 29.04
N ASP A 295 7.44 -23.88 30.07
CA ASP A 295 8.64 -24.37 30.74
C ASP A 295 8.98 -25.77 30.24
N ILE A 296 10.16 -25.92 29.67
CA ILE A 296 10.63 -27.16 29.06
C ILE A 296 11.95 -27.57 29.70
N THR A 297 11.99 -28.80 30.24
CA THR A 297 13.19 -29.37 30.82
C THR A 297 13.49 -30.74 30.23
N ILE A 298 14.78 -31.04 30.07
CA ILE A 298 15.21 -32.38 29.68
C ILE A 298 15.95 -33.07 30.84
N ILE A 299 15.76 -34.36 30.90
CA ILE A 299 16.26 -35.23 31.98
C ILE A 299 17.04 -36.36 31.33
N LYS A 300 18.29 -36.51 31.73
CA LYS A 300 19.19 -37.61 31.34
C LYS A 300 19.48 -38.48 32.56
N ASP A 301 19.13 -39.76 32.52
CA ASP A 301 19.37 -40.72 33.60
C ASP A 301 18.86 -40.26 34.99
N GLY A 302 17.72 -39.55 34.99
CA GLY A 302 17.08 -39.05 36.22
C GLY A 302 17.55 -37.67 36.68
N VAL A 303 18.54 -37.05 35.98
CA VAL A 303 19.10 -35.73 36.33
C VAL A 303 18.64 -34.72 35.30
N GLN A 304 18.16 -33.56 35.73
CA GLN A 304 17.86 -32.43 34.84
C GLN A 304 19.19 -31.87 34.29
N THR A 305 19.34 -31.88 32.98
CA THR A 305 20.55 -31.36 32.30
C THR A 305 20.32 -30.02 31.62
N ASP A 306 19.09 -29.69 31.21
CA ASP A 306 18.80 -28.39 30.60
C ASP A 306 17.38 -27.95 30.86
N ALA A 307 17.16 -26.64 30.88
CA ALA A 307 15.86 -26.02 31.02
C ALA A 307 15.77 -24.74 30.20
N VAL A 308 14.68 -24.60 29.45
CA VAL A 308 14.39 -23.40 28.67
C VAL A 308 12.97 -22.93 28.94
N SER A 309 12.79 -21.61 28.93
CA SER A 309 11.47 -20.99 28.89
C SER A 309 11.15 -20.54 27.48
N SER A 310 9.89 -20.70 27.08
CA SER A 310 9.36 -20.31 25.77
C SER A 310 7.95 -19.76 25.93
N TYR A 311 7.30 -19.45 24.83
CA TYR A 311 5.88 -19.07 24.80
C TYR A 311 5.21 -19.54 23.51
N CYS A 312 3.87 -19.57 23.51
CA CYS A 312 3.10 -19.85 22.29
C CYS A 312 1.75 -19.11 22.31
N GLY A 313 1.22 -18.85 21.10
CA GLY A 313 -0.16 -18.41 20.89
C GLY A 313 -0.97 -19.53 20.24
N MET A 314 -2.13 -19.84 20.81
CA MET A 314 -3.08 -20.77 20.21
C MET A 314 -3.84 -20.04 19.11
N ARG A 315 -3.58 -20.36 17.85
CA ARG A 315 -4.26 -19.73 16.69
C ARG A 315 -4.34 -20.67 15.51
N LYS A 316 -5.33 -20.42 14.62
CA LYS A 316 -5.48 -21.07 13.33
C LYS A 316 -5.69 -20.02 12.25
N ILE A 317 -4.94 -20.10 11.15
CA ILE A 317 -5.14 -19.29 9.95
C ILE A 317 -5.47 -20.24 8.79
N GLU A 318 -6.47 -19.90 7.97
CA GLU A 318 -6.89 -20.74 6.86
C GLU A 318 -7.62 -19.93 5.78
N VAL A 319 -7.66 -20.47 4.56
CA VAL A 319 -8.50 -19.97 3.47
C VAL A 319 -9.72 -20.88 3.35
N LYS A 320 -10.93 -20.28 3.38
CA LYS A 320 -12.21 -20.97 3.17
C LYS A 320 -13.06 -20.20 2.19
N LYS A 321 -13.93 -20.88 1.45
CA LYS A 321 -14.92 -20.24 0.59
C LYS A 321 -16.11 -19.73 1.39
N VAL A 322 -16.51 -18.50 1.12
CA VAL A 322 -17.81 -17.93 1.49
C VAL A 322 -18.59 -17.76 0.18
N GLY A 323 -19.57 -18.62 -0.05
CA GLY A 323 -20.11 -18.83 -1.40
C GLY A 323 -19.01 -19.35 -2.34
N GLU A 324 -18.75 -18.66 -3.43
CA GLU A 324 -17.68 -19.00 -4.38
C GLU A 324 -16.36 -18.23 -4.12
N THR A 325 -16.35 -17.33 -3.16
CA THR A 325 -15.22 -16.42 -2.90
C THR A 325 -14.30 -16.97 -1.82
N PRO A 326 -13.00 -17.21 -2.10
CA PRO A 326 -12.02 -17.55 -1.08
C PRO A 326 -11.79 -16.39 -0.10
N ARG A 327 -11.86 -16.67 1.20
CA ARG A 327 -11.68 -15.71 2.29
C ARG A 327 -10.68 -16.22 3.32
N VAL A 328 -9.95 -15.29 3.93
CA VAL A 328 -9.01 -15.59 5.02
C VAL A 328 -9.73 -15.57 6.35
N PHE A 329 -9.50 -16.61 7.15
CA PHE A 329 -10.07 -16.76 8.50
C PHE A 329 -8.97 -16.90 9.53
N LEU A 330 -9.08 -16.16 10.63
CA LEU A 330 -8.29 -16.34 11.83
C LEU A 330 -9.20 -16.89 12.93
N ASN A 331 -8.86 -18.06 13.48
CA ASN A 331 -9.64 -18.72 14.54
C ASN A 331 -11.12 -18.98 14.17
N GLY A 332 -11.40 -19.18 12.90
CA GLY A 332 -12.76 -19.40 12.41
C GLY A 332 -13.56 -18.12 12.12
N GLU A 333 -13.03 -16.94 12.41
CA GLU A 333 -13.61 -15.66 12.04
C GLU A 333 -12.97 -15.10 10.76
N GLN A 334 -13.79 -14.62 9.84
CA GLN A 334 -13.28 -13.96 8.64
C GLN A 334 -12.59 -12.66 9.02
N ILE A 335 -11.40 -12.41 8.44
CA ILE A 335 -10.62 -11.18 8.67
C ILE A 335 -10.34 -10.46 7.36
N PHE A 336 -10.20 -9.14 7.44
CA PHE A 336 -9.56 -8.34 6.41
C PHE A 336 -8.24 -7.78 6.97
N GLN A 337 -7.16 -7.90 6.21
CA GLN A 337 -5.83 -7.50 6.64
C GLN A 337 -5.45 -6.19 5.95
N MET A 338 -5.06 -5.20 6.72
CA MET A 338 -4.58 -3.92 6.18
C MET A 338 -3.38 -3.45 6.99
N GLY A 339 -2.29 -3.15 6.29
CA GLY A 339 -1.06 -2.68 6.93
C GLY A 339 -0.03 -2.17 5.95
N PRO A 340 1.10 -1.66 6.43
CA PRO A 340 2.18 -1.20 5.58
C PRO A 340 3.16 -2.31 5.22
N LEU A 341 3.86 -2.10 4.10
CA LEU A 341 5.10 -2.77 3.74
C LEU A 341 6.24 -2.17 4.58
N ASP A 342 7.07 -3.01 5.18
CA ASP A 342 8.21 -2.59 6.00
C ASP A 342 9.52 -3.14 5.44
N GLN A 343 10.37 -2.27 4.92
CA GLN A 343 11.68 -2.59 4.37
C GLN A 343 12.71 -2.91 5.48
N GLY A 344 12.50 -2.40 6.70
CA GLY A 344 13.37 -2.64 7.84
C GLY A 344 14.73 -1.92 7.80
N TRP A 345 14.90 -0.85 7.04
CA TRP A 345 16.10 -0.01 7.05
C TRP A 345 16.00 1.15 8.04
N TRP A 346 17.15 1.47 8.64
CA TRP A 346 17.37 2.59 9.54
C TRP A 346 18.41 3.55 8.98
N PRO A 347 18.24 4.88 9.05
CA PRO A 347 19.18 5.81 8.43
C PRO A 347 20.58 5.78 9.06
N ASP A 348 20.68 5.34 10.31
CA ASP A 348 21.89 5.32 11.12
C ASP A 348 22.45 3.91 11.34
N GLY A 349 21.62 2.89 11.34
CA GLY A 349 21.98 1.50 11.58
C GLY A 349 21.78 0.54 10.38
N LEU A 350 21.21 1.00 9.28
CA LEU A 350 20.82 0.21 8.10
C LEU A 350 19.91 -0.98 8.48
N TYR A 351 20.36 -2.21 8.39
CA TYR A 351 19.57 -3.39 8.79
C TYR A 351 19.39 -3.53 10.31
N THR A 352 20.27 -2.87 11.10
CA THR A 352 20.26 -2.98 12.56
C THR A 352 19.55 -1.79 13.18
N ALA A 353 18.43 -2.04 13.84
CA ALA A 353 17.76 -1.01 14.62
C ALA A 353 18.68 -0.51 15.77
N PRO A 354 18.68 0.79 16.09
CA PRO A 354 19.56 1.35 17.12
C PRO A 354 19.26 0.84 18.54
N SER A 355 18.03 0.37 18.80
CA SER A 355 17.62 -0.20 20.08
C SER A 355 16.41 -1.13 19.93
N ASP A 356 16.12 -1.94 20.93
CA ASP A 356 14.91 -2.76 21.03
C ASP A 356 13.62 -1.90 21.07
N GLU A 357 13.71 -0.73 21.70
CA GLU A 357 12.63 0.26 21.72
C GLU A 357 12.32 0.78 20.32
N ALA A 358 13.33 0.96 19.48
CA ALA A 358 13.14 1.38 18.08
C ALA A 358 12.36 0.32 17.27
N LEU A 359 12.69 -0.97 17.45
CA LEU A 359 11.93 -2.08 16.84
C LEU A 359 10.45 -2.05 17.26
N LEU A 360 10.19 -1.86 18.55
CA LEU A 360 8.84 -1.79 19.10
C LEU A 360 8.08 -0.54 18.67
N PHE A 361 8.79 0.58 18.44
CA PHE A 361 8.20 1.85 18.03
C PHE A 361 7.45 1.73 16.70
N ASP A 362 8.07 1.18 15.67
CA ASP A 362 7.45 1.03 14.33
C ASP A 362 6.15 0.21 14.42
N ILE A 363 6.17 -0.90 15.18
CA ILE A 363 4.97 -1.74 15.42
C ILE A 363 3.85 -0.95 16.11
N LYS A 364 4.17 -0.25 17.20
CA LYS A 364 3.20 0.55 17.95
C LYS A 364 2.67 1.74 17.17
N ALA A 365 3.52 2.39 16.36
CA ALA A 365 3.11 3.48 15.50
C ALA A 365 2.05 3.00 14.50
N MET A 366 2.28 1.88 13.82
CA MET A 366 1.31 1.33 12.85
C MET A 366 0.03 0.86 13.55
N LYS A 367 0.13 0.18 14.67
CA LYS A 367 -1.05 -0.24 15.44
C LYS A 367 -1.87 0.96 15.95
N SER A 368 -1.22 2.06 16.34
CA SER A 368 -1.89 3.29 16.77
C SER A 368 -2.70 3.97 15.67
N LEU A 369 -2.31 3.77 14.40
CA LEU A 369 -3.03 4.22 13.21
C LEU A 369 -4.18 3.28 12.83
N GLY A 370 -4.37 2.16 13.53
CA GLY A 370 -5.45 1.21 13.29
C GLY A 370 -5.07 0.03 12.41
N PHE A 371 -3.85 -0.06 11.91
CA PHE A 371 -3.39 -1.22 11.13
C PHE A 371 -3.36 -2.50 11.97
N ASN A 372 -3.68 -3.64 11.35
CA ASN A 372 -3.69 -4.95 11.99
C ASN A 372 -2.61 -5.91 11.50
N MET A 373 -1.81 -5.50 10.50
CA MET A 373 -0.74 -6.31 9.94
C MET A 373 0.46 -5.45 9.51
N ILE A 374 1.62 -6.09 9.34
CA ILE A 374 2.82 -5.55 8.68
C ILE A 374 3.35 -6.62 7.73
N ARG A 375 3.67 -6.25 6.48
CA ARG A 375 4.44 -7.09 5.56
C ARG A 375 5.92 -6.76 5.73
N LYS A 376 6.70 -7.68 6.34
CA LYS A 376 8.16 -7.57 6.40
C LYS A 376 8.73 -7.95 5.03
N HIS A 377 9.22 -6.94 4.33
CA HIS A 377 9.52 -7.03 2.91
C HIS A 377 10.98 -7.41 2.65
N ILE A 378 11.17 -8.60 2.12
CA ILE A 378 12.45 -9.11 1.58
C ILE A 378 13.62 -9.02 2.59
N LYS A 379 13.33 -8.96 3.88
CA LYS A 379 14.29 -8.91 4.99
C LYS A 379 13.79 -9.78 6.14
N VAL A 380 14.72 -10.33 6.92
CA VAL A 380 14.42 -11.05 8.16
C VAL A 380 14.93 -10.22 9.35
N GLU A 381 14.05 -9.99 10.33
CA GLU A 381 14.37 -9.22 11.54
C GLU A 381 14.97 -10.11 12.65
N PRO A 382 15.59 -9.53 13.69
CA PRO A 382 15.93 -10.28 14.90
C PRO A 382 14.65 -10.84 15.57
N ALA A 383 14.77 -12.02 16.23
CA ALA A 383 13.65 -12.71 16.85
C ALA A 383 12.84 -11.82 17.82
N ARG A 384 13.45 -10.80 18.39
CA ARG A 384 12.80 -9.82 19.26
C ARG A 384 11.73 -8.99 18.54
N TRP A 385 11.92 -8.66 17.26
CA TRP A 385 10.90 -7.95 16.48
C TRP A 385 9.61 -8.80 16.36
N TYR A 386 9.75 -10.09 16.06
CA TYR A 386 8.60 -11.00 15.98
C TYR A 386 7.96 -11.20 17.36
N MET A 387 8.75 -11.28 18.44
CA MET A 387 8.21 -11.32 19.81
C MET A 387 7.37 -10.06 20.11
N HIS A 388 7.81 -8.89 19.68
CA HIS A 388 7.01 -7.67 19.84
C HIS A 388 5.72 -7.74 19.01
N CYS A 389 5.74 -8.27 17.79
CA CYS A 389 4.53 -8.50 17.00
C CYS A 389 3.58 -9.49 17.69
N ASP A 390 4.11 -10.58 18.28
CA ASP A 390 3.34 -11.57 19.02
C ASP A 390 2.64 -10.95 20.23
N ARG A 391 3.32 -10.08 20.96
CA ARG A 391 2.84 -9.43 22.19
C ARG A 391 1.89 -8.27 21.95
N GLU A 392 2.17 -7.48 20.93
CA GLU A 392 1.33 -6.33 20.56
C GLU A 392 0.09 -6.77 19.76
N GLY A 393 0.04 -7.99 19.22
CA GLY A 393 -1.06 -8.50 18.42
C GLY A 393 -1.11 -7.83 17.06
N ILE A 394 -0.08 -7.98 16.25
CA ILE A 394 -0.06 -7.55 14.85
C ILE A 394 0.29 -8.73 13.97
N LEU A 395 -0.45 -8.91 12.87
CA LEU A 395 -0.20 -9.98 11.91
C LEU A 395 1.05 -9.67 11.09
N VAL A 396 1.82 -10.69 10.76
CA VAL A 396 3.04 -10.57 9.97
C VAL A 396 2.94 -11.40 8.69
N TRP A 397 3.19 -10.77 7.56
CA TRP A 397 3.59 -11.44 6.34
C TRP A 397 5.11 -11.36 6.25
N GLN A 398 5.75 -12.51 6.11
CA GLN A 398 7.21 -12.59 6.03
C GLN A 398 7.65 -12.97 4.63
N ASP A 399 8.34 -12.06 3.97
CA ASP A 399 9.01 -12.37 2.69
C ASP A 399 10.33 -13.09 2.95
N LEU A 400 10.66 -14.06 2.09
CA LEU A 400 12.04 -14.55 2.01
C LEU A 400 12.91 -13.50 1.30
N PRO A 401 14.18 -13.31 1.72
CA PRO A 401 15.08 -12.38 1.05
C PRO A 401 15.26 -12.74 -0.42
N SER A 402 15.12 -11.77 -1.33
CA SER A 402 15.17 -12.05 -2.77
C SER A 402 16.45 -12.75 -3.18
N PRO A 403 16.36 -13.85 -3.96
CA PRO A 403 17.54 -14.48 -4.54
C PRO A 403 18.17 -13.58 -5.61
N ASN A 404 19.42 -13.89 -5.93
CA ASN A 404 20.14 -13.27 -7.02
C ASN A 404 20.73 -14.37 -7.92
N LEU A 405 20.41 -14.35 -9.21
CA LEU A 405 20.82 -15.37 -10.17
C LEU A 405 21.84 -14.81 -11.19
N PRO A 406 23.08 -14.53 -10.78
CA PRO A 406 24.10 -14.03 -11.70
C PRO A 406 24.51 -15.11 -12.69
N SER A 407 24.79 -14.72 -13.93
CA SER A 407 25.19 -15.62 -14.99
C SER A 407 26.45 -16.46 -14.61
N GLY A 408 26.34 -17.75 -14.73
CA GLY A 408 27.41 -18.71 -14.39
C GLY A 408 27.43 -19.13 -12.90
N HIS A 409 26.50 -18.61 -12.07
CA HIS A 409 26.38 -18.99 -10.67
C HIS A 409 24.97 -19.47 -10.29
N GLU A 410 24.12 -19.74 -11.28
CA GLU A 410 22.69 -20.01 -11.10
C GLU A 410 22.43 -21.21 -10.18
N ASP A 411 23.14 -22.32 -10.36
CA ASP A 411 22.95 -23.53 -9.55
C ASP A 411 23.36 -23.31 -8.09
N PHE A 412 24.43 -22.57 -7.88
CA PHE A 412 24.86 -22.17 -6.54
C PHE A 412 23.82 -21.28 -5.88
N ALA A 413 23.32 -20.27 -6.60
CA ALA A 413 22.33 -19.34 -6.11
C ALA A 413 21.01 -20.02 -5.73
N LYS A 414 20.52 -20.95 -6.59
CA LYS A 414 19.31 -21.74 -6.32
C LYS A 414 19.45 -22.60 -5.07
N LYS A 415 20.59 -23.26 -4.93
CA LYS A 415 20.89 -24.11 -3.77
C LYS A 415 20.95 -23.28 -2.49
N THR A 416 21.72 -22.19 -2.51
CA THR A 416 21.91 -21.29 -1.35
C THR A 416 20.59 -20.70 -0.89
N PHE A 417 19.77 -20.16 -1.82
CA PHE A 417 18.45 -19.63 -1.50
C PHE A 417 17.55 -20.69 -0.85
N GLN A 418 17.51 -21.91 -1.40
CA GLN A 418 16.70 -22.98 -0.85
C GLN A 418 17.14 -23.35 0.58
N GLU A 419 18.44 -23.51 0.81
CA GLU A 419 18.99 -23.92 2.11
C GLU A 419 18.78 -22.85 3.17
N GLU A 420 19.04 -21.59 2.85
CA GLU A 420 18.86 -20.47 3.75
C GLU A 420 17.37 -20.21 4.07
N SER A 421 16.49 -20.30 3.05
CA SER A 421 15.03 -20.18 3.25
C SER A 421 14.49 -21.19 4.25
N VAL A 422 14.93 -22.45 4.18
CA VAL A 422 14.52 -23.49 5.13
C VAL A 422 14.98 -23.14 6.55
N ARG A 423 16.23 -22.70 6.73
CA ARG A 423 16.78 -22.33 8.06
C ARG A 423 16.07 -21.11 8.64
N ILE A 424 15.77 -20.09 7.82
CA ILE A 424 14.97 -18.92 8.21
C ILE A 424 13.59 -19.36 8.72
N ILE A 425 12.87 -20.16 7.95
CA ILE A 425 11.54 -20.64 8.35
C ILE A 425 11.63 -21.46 9.65
N GLU A 426 12.60 -22.35 9.78
CA GLU A 426 12.77 -23.14 10.99
C GLU A 426 13.07 -22.31 12.23
N ALA A 427 13.80 -21.22 12.10
CA ALA A 427 14.11 -20.31 13.19
C ALA A 427 12.88 -19.50 13.65
N PHE A 428 11.96 -19.12 12.74
CA PHE A 428 10.90 -18.16 13.05
C PHE A 428 9.47 -18.71 12.99
N ARG A 429 9.22 -19.93 12.50
CA ARG A 429 7.87 -20.51 12.31
C ARG A 429 7.05 -20.69 13.59
N ASN A 430 7.65 -20.59 14.78
CA ASN A 430 6.93 -20.70 16.03
C ASN A 430 6.23 -19.41 16.48
N HIS A 431 6.51 -18.26 15.82
CA HIS A 431 5.89 -16.98 16.14
C HIS A 431 4.42 -16.95 15.72
N PRO A 432 3.45 -16.78 16.64
CA PRO A 432 2.03 -16.77 16.27
C PRO A 432 1.64 -15.60 15.37
N SER A 433 2.36 -14.48 15.39
CA SER A 433 2.11 -13.34 14.53
C SER A 433 2.39 -13.63 13.05
N ILE A 434 3.33 -14.52 12.71
CA ILE A 434 3.64 -14.88 11.32
C ILE A 434 2.51 -15.77 10.79
N ILE A 435 1.65 -15.21 9.95
CA ILE A 435 0.50 -15.92 9.36
C ILE A 435 0.69 -16.29 7.90
N GLN A 436 1.64 -15.67 7.21
CA GLN A 436 1.91 -15.88 5.80
C GLN A 436 3.41 -15.78 5.50
N TRP A 437 3.89 -16.66 4.61
CA TRP A 437 5.22 -16.60 4.02
C TRP A 437 5.11 -16.30 2.53
N ILE A 438 6.01 -15.45 2.03
CA ILE A 438 6.10 -15.08 0.63
C ILE A 438 7.42 -15.58 0.08
N VAL A 439 7.37 -16.44 -0.97
CA VAL A 439 8.54 -17.13 -1.50
C VAL A 439 9.35 -16.21 -2.40
N PHE A 440 8.69 -15.54 -3.36
CA PHE A 440 9.30 -14.61 -4.31
C PHE A 440 8.54 -13.31 -4.38
N ASN A 441 9.22 -12.24 -4.76
CA ASN A 441 8.64 -10.93 -5.01
C ASN A 441 9.00 -10.46 -6.42
N GLU A 442 7.99 -10.04 -7.22
CA GLU A 442 8.11 -9.33 -8.50
C GLU A 442 9.02 -10.00 -9.55
N GLY A 443 9.19 -11.30 -9.44
CA GLY A 443 10.01 -12.06 -10.40
C GLY A 443 11.53 -11.88 -10.23
N TRP A 444 11.97 -11.10 -9.24
CA TRP A 444 13.40 -10.85 -9.03
C TRP A 444 14.14 -12.11 -8.57
N GLY A 445 14.98 -12.66 -9.47
CA GLY A 445 15.70 -13.91 -9.25
C GLY A 445 14.80 -15.15 -9.09
N GLN A 446 13.53 -15.07 -9.47
CA GLN A 446 12.56 -16.16 -9.35
C GLN A 446 12.95 -17.38 -10.20
N PHE A 447 12.84 -18.56 -9.62
CA PHE A 447 13.16 -19.82 -10.27
C PHE A 447 12.35 -20.97 -9.67
N ASP A 448 12.09 -22.01 -10.46
CA ASP A 448 11.43 -23.27 -10.03
C ASP A 448 10.30 -23.02 -9.01
N THR A 449 9.41 -22.05 -9.30
CA THR A 449 8.47 -21.47 -8.35
C THR A 449 7.56 -22.51 -7.70
N GLU A 450 7.03 -23.44 -8.48
CA GLU A 450 6.19 -24.53 -7.96
C GLU A 450 6.95 -25.38 -6.94
N ARG A 451 8.16 -25.84 -7.29
CA ARG A 451 8.99 -26.66 -6.40
C ARG A 451 9.39 -25.91 -5.13
N MET A 452 9.79 -24.63 -5.25
CA MET A 452 10.18 -23.83 -4.08
C MET A 452 8.99 -23.59 -3.14
N THR A 453 7.80 -23.33 -3.70
CA THR A 453 6.58 -23.17 -2.91
C THR A 453 6.23 -24.47 -2.16
N GLN A 454 6.34 -25.64 -2.80
CA GLN A 454 6.10 -26.94 -2.15
C GLN A 454 7.10 -27.19 -0.99
N ILE A 455 8.37 -26.81 -1.17
CA ILE A 455 9.38 -26.90 -0.10
C ILE A 455 8.97 -26.03 1.10
N VAL A 456 8.61 -24.77 0.85
CA VAL A 456 8.17 -23.82 1.88
C VAL A 456 6.93 -24.36 2.60
N GLN A 457 5.90 -24.80 1.87
CA GLN A 457 4.70 -25.41 2.44
C GLN A 457 5.00 -26.62 3.33
N GLY A 458 6.01 -27.42 2.97
CA GLY A 458 6.46 -28.55 3.79
C GLY A 458 7.09 -28.16 5.13
N VAL A 459 7.63 -26.95 5.24
CA VAL A 459 8.37 -26.49 6.43
C VAL A 459 7.53 -25.58 7.34
N VAL A 460 6.69 -24.71 6.77
CA VAL A 460 5.97 -23.67 7.53
C VAL A 460 4.84 -24.21 8.44
N GLY A 461 4.25 -25.34 8.09
CA GLY A 461 3.20 -25.96 8.90
C GLY A 461 1.82 -25.36 8.70
N GLN A 462 1.30 -24.61 9.65
CA GLN A 462 -0.07 -24.04 9.66
C GLN A 462 -0.08 -22.54 9.40
N THR A 463 0.61 -22.10 8.36
CA THR A 463 0.63 -20.72 7.87
C THR A 463 0.31 -20.71 6.38
N LEU A 464 -0.14 -19.59 5.86
CA LEU A 464 -0.41 -19.41 4.44
C LEU A 464 0.89 -19.21 3.66
N VAL A 465 0.88 -19.59 2.38
CA VAL A 465 2.02 -19.42 1.49
C VAL A 465 1.58 -18.70 0.21
N CYS A 466 2.27 -17.59 -0.11
CA CYS A 466 2.22 -16.92 -1.39
C CYS A 466 3.43 -17.33 -2.22
N CYS A 467 3.22 -17.88 -3.40
CA CYS A 467 4.31 -18.36 -4.25
C CYS A 467 5.13 -17.23 -4.88
N ALA A 468 4.43 -16.16 -5.29
CA ALA A 468 5.02 -14.95 -5.86
C ALA A 468 4.10 -13.76 -5.59
N SER A 469 4.62 -12.73 -4.93
CA SER A 469 3.92 -11.48 -4.71
C SER A 469 4.09 -10.58 -5.94
N GLY A 470 2.99 -9.96 -6.37
CA GLY A 470 2.96 -9.10 -7.55
C GLY A 470 2.63 -9.84 -8.83
N TRP A 471 3.63 -10.33 -9.54
CA TRP A 471 3.49 -11.02 -10.84
C TRP A 471 4.36 -12.27 -10.93
N ASN A 472 4.35 -12.95 -12.09
CA ASN A 472 4.97 -14.25 -12.33
C ASN A 472 4.42 -15.36 -11.41
N ASP A 473 3.13 -15.31 -11.14
CA ASP A 473 2.42 -16.32 -10.35
C ASP A 473 2.45 -17.70 -11.05
N ALA A 474 2.57 -18.78 -10.27
CA ALA A 474 2.65 -20.15 -10.75
C ALA A 474 1.39 -21.00 -10.43
N ASP A 475 0.28 -20.37 -10.10
CA ASP A 475 -1.00 -21.00 -9.73
C ASP A 475 -0.91 -22.02 -8.57
N ILE A 476 -0.02 -21.79 -7.63
CA ILE A 476 0.21 -22.60 -6.43
C ILE A 476 0.24 -21.76 -5.17
N GLY A 477 0.06 -22.39 -4.00
CA GLY A 477 -0.04 -21.72 -2.70
C GLY A 477 -1.47 -21.39 -2.30
N ASP A 478 -1.62 -20.56 -1.28
CA ASP A 478 -2.91 -20.21 -0.67
C ASP A 478 -3.40 -18.83 -1.13
N ILE A 479 -2.51 -18.02 -1.67
CA ILE A 479 -2.69 -16.60 -1.95
C ILE A 479 -2.45 -16.31 -3.43
N LYS A 480 -3.30 -15.48 -4.01
CA LYS A 480 -3.12 -14.83 -5.31
C LYS A 480 -2.88 -13.35 -5.05
N ASP A 481 -1.70 -12.88 -5.39
CA ASP A 481 -1.27 -11.51 -5.12
C ASP A 481 -1.15 -10.67 -6.40
N SER A 482 -1.36 -9.37 -6.26
CA SER A 482 -1.10 -8.37 -7.31
C SER A 482 -0.53 -7.09 -6.72
N HIS A 483 0.36 -6.42 -7.46
CA HIS A 483 0.88 -5.08 -7.14
C HIS A 483 0.29 -4.06 -8.11
N SER A 484 -0.07 -2.88 -7.61
CA SER A 484 -0.66 -1.82 -8.43
C SER A 484 -0.47 -0.45 -7.78
N TYR A 485 0.10 0.51 -8.53
CA TYR A 485 0.41 1.85 -8.04
C TYR A 485 -0.22 2.95 -8.89
N PRO A 486 -0.78 4.02 -8.29
CA PRO A 486 -1.05 4.17 -6.85
C PRO A 486 -2.31 3.43 -6.40
N ASP A 487 -3.21 3.10 -7.31
CA ASP A 487 -4.50 2.47 -7.03
C ASP A 487 -4.32 1.00 -6.61
N PRO A 488 -5.06 0.51 -5.61
CA PRO A 488 -5.07 -0.92 -5.30
C PRO A 488 -5.71 -1.73 -6.43
N SER A 489 -5.47 -3.04 -6.43
CA SER A 489 -6.09 -3.99 -7.35
C SER A 489 -6.58 -5.24 -6.63
N CYS A 490 -7.47 -6.01 -7.28
CA CYS A 490 -7.94 -7.28 -6.77
C CYS A 490 -7.76 -8.35 -7.87
N PRO A 491 -6.81 -9.26 -7.73
CA PRO A 491 -6.60 -10.31 -8.72
C PRO A 491 -7.73 -11.35 -8.65
N LEU A 492 -7.93 -12.05 -9.77
CA LEU A 492 -8.94 -13.08 -9.86
C LEU A 492 -8.38 -14.44 -9.48
N ASP A 493 -9.03 -15.11 -8.54
CA ASP A 493 -8.80 -16.53 -8.28
C ASP A 493 -10.04 -17.16 -7.64
N ARG A 494 -10.37 -18.39 -8.02
CA ARG A 494 -11.52 -19.13 -7.47
C ARG A 494 -11.15 -20.04 -6.30
N ASN A 495 -9.87 -20.25 -6.04
CA ASN A 495 -9.41 -21.24 -5.06
C ASN A 495 -8.50 -20.63 -4.02
N ARG A 496 -7.76 -19.57 -4.35
CA ARG A 496 -6.80 -18.88 -3.50
C ARG A 496 -7.35 -17.52 -3.08
N ALA A 497 -6.99 -17.06 -1.89
CA ALA A 497 -7.40 -15.75 -1.42
C ALA A 497 -6.70 -14.63 -2.21
N ALA A 498 -7.47 -13.74 -2.83
CA ALA A 498 -6.97 -12.59 -3.55
C ALA A 498 -6.48 -11.52 -2.58
N VAL A 499 -5.28 -10.95 -2.84
CA VAL A 499 -4.70 -9.87 -2.05
C VAL A 499 -4.04 -8.82 -2.95
N CYS A 500 -3.91 -7.59 -2.45
CA CYS A 500 -3.10 -6.53 -3.04
C CYS A 500 -1.85 -6.35 -2.17
N GLY A 501 -0.75 -7.00 -2.59
CA GLY A 501 0.49 -7.05 -1.81
C GLY A 501 1.24 -5.73 -1.76
N GLU A 502 0.98 -4.84 -2.72
CA GLU A 502 1.53 -3.47 -2.73
C GLU A 502 0.59 -2.50 -3.45
N TYR A 503 0.34 -1.35 -2.81
CA TYR A 503 -0.37 -0.21 -3.41
C TYR A 503 0.06 1.11 -2.77
N GLY A 504 -0.39 2.23 -3.33
CA GLY A 504 -0.22 3.57 -2.76
C GLY A 504 1.03 4.26 -3.24
N GLY A 505 2.12 4.15 -2.52
CA GLY A 505 3.37 4.80 -2.90
C GLY A 505 3.29 6.34 -2.88
N ILE A 506 2.55 6.93 -1.91
CA ILE A 506 2.32 8.37 -1.82
C ILE A 506 3.58 9.06 -1.30
N THR A 507 4.27 9.77 -2.16
CA THR A 507 5.47 10.53 -1.84
C THR A 507 5.10 11.87 -1.23
N LEU A 508 5.64 12.13 -0.03
CA LEU A 508 5.61 13.46 0.62
C LEU A 508 6.99 13.77 1.17
N LYS A 509 7.58 14.89 0.73
CA LYS A 509 8.88 15.39 1.24
C LYS A 509 8.66 16.31 2.44
N VAL A 510 9.10 15.90 3.59
CA VAL A 510 9.04 16.72 4.82
C VAL A 510 10.34 17.48 4.98
N GLN A 511 10.30 18.82 4.95
CA GLN A 511 11.48 19.67 5.06
C GLN A 511 12.29 19.36 6.32
N GLY A 512 13.59 19.14 6.18
CA GLY A 512 14.51 18.77 7.27
C GLY A 512 14.57 17.25 7.56
N HIS A 513 13.69 16.45 6.93
CA HIS A 513 13.59 14.99 7.10
C HIS A 513 13.65 14.26 5.75
N VAL A 514 14.47 14.74 4.83
CA VAL A 514 14.65 14.19 3.48
C VAL A 514 16.05 13.63 3.33
N TRP A 515 16.19 12.34 3.00
CA TRP A 515 17.47 11.75 2.66
C TRP A 515 18.03 12.37 1.37
N PRO A 516 19.32 12.71 1.28
CA PRO A 516 19.90 13.31 0.08
C PRO A 516 19.91 12.35 -1.10
N GLY A 517 19.84 12.87 -2.33
CA GLY A 517 19.89 12.09 -3.57
C GLY A 517 18.71 12.38 -4.49
N GLY A 518 18.58 11.57 -5.53
CA GLY A 518 17.50 11.63 -6.52
C GLY A 518 16.12 11.33 -5.94
N ASP A 519 15.12 11.29 -6.81
CA ASP A 519 13.73 10.95 -6.42
C ASP A 519 13.30 9.65 -7.09
N PHE A 520 12.74 8.75 -6.29
CA PHE A 520 11.94 7.64 -6.76
C PHE A 520 10.51 7.81 -6.23
N GLN A 521 9.52 7.81 -7.11
CA GLN A 521 8.14 8.15 -6.74
C GLN A 521 7.11 7.50 -7.68
N TYR A 522 5.96 7.13 -7.13
CA TYR A 522 4.78 6.70 -7.89
C TYR A 522 3.77 7.84 -8.03
N THR A 523 3.42 8.49 -6.93
CA THR A 523 2.54 9.67 -6.90
C THR A 523 3.03 10.63 -5.81
N THR A 524 2.85 11.94 -6.02
CA THR A 524 3.39 12.97 -5.10
C THR A 524 2.27 13.85 -4.59
N VAL A 525 2.36 14.22 -3.32
CA VAL A 525 1.51 15.20 -2.67
C VAL A 525 2.36 16.27 -1.96
N GLU A 526 1.76 17.43 -1.70
CA GLU A 526 2.49 18.58 -1.15
C GLU A 526 2.35 18.69 0.37
N THR A 527 1.25 18.22 0.95
CA THR A 527 0.97 18.35 2.38
C THR A 527 0.55 17.03 3.02
N GLY A 528 0.63 16.94 4.36
CA GLY A 528 0.12 15.80 5.12
C GLY A 528 -1.40 15.66 5.02
N GLY A 529 -2.13 16.75 4.81
CA GLY A 529 -3.57 16.73 4.53
C GLY A 529 -3.86 16.06 3.19
N ASP A 530 -3.15 16.43 2.12
CA ASP A 530 -3.29 15.80 0.80
C ASP A 530 -2.94 14.31 0.84
N PHE A 531 -1.93 13.95 1.65
CA PHE A 531 -1.59 12.54 1.89
C PHE A 531 -2.79 11.79 2.47
N THR A 532 -3.42 12.34 3.51
CA THR A 532 -4.58 11.73 4.16
C THR A 532 -5.77 11.60 3.21
N VAL A 533 -6.06 12.65 2.44
CA VAL A 533 -7.16 12.65 1.45
C VAL A 533 -6.94 11.57 0.40
N LEU A 534 -5.72 11.51 -0.17
CA LEU A 534 -5.40 10.50 -1.18
C LEU A 534 -5.44 9.08 -0.60
N PHE A 535 -4.87 8.89 0.59
CA PHE A 535 -4.90 7.59 1.28
C PHE A 535 -6.35 7.13 1.52
N ASN A 536 -7.21 8.01 2.03
CA ASN A 536 -8.62 7.68 2.28
C ASN A 536 -9.36 7.30 0.99
N ARG A 537 -9.07 8.01 -0.12
CA ARG A 537 -9.62 7.66 -1.44
C ARG A 537 -9.17 6.27 -1.92
N LEU A 538 -7.92 5.90 -1.68
CA LEU A 538 -7.42 4.56 -1.99
C LEU A 538 -8.08 3.50 -1.10
N ALA A 539 -8.31 3.82 0.18
CA ALA A 539 -8.99 2.94 1.12
C ALA A 539 -10.47 2.71 0.74
N ASP A 540 -11.17 3.72 0.19
CA ASP A 540 -12.52 3.52 -0.34
C ASP A 540 -12.54 2.51 -1.49
N LYS A 541 -11.56 2.53 -2.39
CA LYS A 541 -11.41 1.51 -3.43
C LYS A 541 -11.14 0.12 -2.85
N ILE A 542 -10.37 0.02 -1.77
CA ILE A 542 -10.12 -1.25 -1.06
C ILE A 542 -11.44 -1.83 -0.53
N LYS A 543 -12.32 -0.98 0.02
CA LYS A 543 -13.65 -1.40 0.47
C LYS A 543 -14.47 -2.00 -0.66
N ASP A 544 -14.50 -1.35 -1.81
CA ASP A 544 -15.19 -1.89 -2.98
C ASP A 544 -14.58 -3.23 -3.43
N TYR A 545 -13.24 -3.32 -3.48
CA TYR A 545 -12.54 -4.57 -3.82
C TYR A 545 -12.75 -5.69 -2.80
N TYR A 546 -12.93 -5.37 -1.52
CA TYR A 546 -13.29 -6.40 -0.53
C TYR A 546 -14.53 -7.17 -0.97
N TYR A 547 -15.57 -6.48 -1.43
CA TYR A 547 -16.81 -7.12 -1.88
C TYR A 547 -16.60 -7.96 -3.14
N TYR A 548 -15.56 -7.72 -3.92
CA TYR A 548 -15.17 -8.52 -5.08
C TYR A 548 -14.14 -9.62 -4.78
N GLY A 549 -13.79 -9.82 -3.54
CA GLY A 549 -12.95 -10.95 -3.13
C GLY A 549 -11.62 -10.60 -2.50
N LEU A 550 -11.24 -9.31 -2.39
CA LEU A 550 -10.00 -8.90 -1.76
C LEU A 550 -10.00 -9.27 -0.27
N ASN A 551 -8.87 -9.80 0.24
CA ASN A 551 -8.70 -10.22 1.63
C ASN A 551 -7.67 -9.40 2.38
N ALA A 552 -6.79 -8.72 1.66
CA ALA A 552 -5.76 -7.88 2.26
C ALA A 552 -5.29 -6.79 1.31
N ALA A 553 -4.77 -5.70 1.89
CA ALA A 553 -4.15 -4.61 1.16
C ALA A 553 -2.93 -4.07 1.92
N VAL A 554 -1.78 -4.01 1.26
CA VAL A 554 -0.50 -3.58 1.84
C VAL A 554 -0.08 -2.25 1.25
N TYR A 555 -0.07 -1.21 2.06
CA TYR A 555 0.36 0.14 1.66
C TYR A 555 1.89 0.24 1.60
N THR A 556 2.44 0.76 0.52
CA THR A 556 3.86 1.07 0.37
C THR A 556 4.13 2.53 0.73
N GLN A 557 4.76 2.85 1.93
CA GLN A 557 5.33 1.91 2.89
C GLN A 557 5.29 2.45 4.33
N LEU A 558 5.86 1.72 5.31
CA LEU A 558 5.88 2.12 6.73
C LEU A 558 6.70 3.40 6.95
N SER A 559 7.93 3.42 6.49
CA SER A 559 8.81 4.60 6.57
C SER A 559 9.50 4.85 5.25
N ASP A 560 9.93 6.08 5.01
CA ASP A 560 10.88 6.35 3.94
C ASP A 560 12.12 5.47 4.08
N VAL A 561 12.72 5.11 2.95
CA VAL A 561 14.02 4.46 2.90
C VAL A 561 14.83 5.14 1.80
N GLU A 562 15.90 5.84 2.20
CA GLU A 562 16.79 6.58 1.32
C GLU A 562 16.03 7.50 0.33
N ILE A 563 16.10 7.25 -0.98
CA ILE A 563 15.43 8.07 -1.99
C ILE A 563 13.97 7.67 -2.24
N GLU A 564 13.50 6.57 -1.71
CA GLU A 564 12.11 6.15 -1.74
C GLU A 564 11.34 6.80 -0.59
N ARG A 565 10.58 7.87 -0.89
CA ARG A 565 10.01 8.79 0.10
C ARG A 565 8.49 8.68 0.19
N ASN A 566 7.96 7.47 0.17
CA ASN A 566 6.54 7.15 0.21
C ASN A 566 6.09 6.50 1.54
N GLY A 567 6.93 6.60 2.56
CA GLY A 567 6.62 6.13 3.90
C GLY A 567 5.49 6.89 4.59
N ILE A 568 4.81 6.24 5.52
CA ILE A 568 3.91 6.87 6.49
C ILE A 568 4.73 7.69 7.51
N LEU A 569 5.91 7.18 7.87
CA LEU A 569 6.91 7.87 8.70
C LEU A 569 8.05 8.40 7.84
N THR A 570 8.70 9.47 8.29
CA THR A 570 10.00 9.86 7.74
C THR A 570 11.09 8.83 8.07
N TYR A 571 12.18 8.77 7.30
CA TYR A 571 13.24 7.77 7.47
C TYR A 571 13.86 7.78 8.88
N ASP A 572 13.96 8.94 9.51
CA ASP A 572 14.44 9.12 10.89
C ASP A 572 13.36 8.87 11.97
N ARG A 573 12.17 8.44 11.60
CA ARG A 573 11.00 8.18 12.47
C ARG A 573 10.55 9.39 13.30
N ARG A 574 10.97 10.61 12.95
CA ARG A 574 10.64 11.82 13.72
C ARG A 574 9.29 12.43 13.34
N VAL A 575 8.78 12.16 12.14
CA VAL A 575 7.53 12.74 11.64
C VAL A 575 6.60 11.67 11.10
N LEU A 576 5.37 11.70 11.59
CA LEU A 576 4.24 11.02 10.98
C LEU A 576 3.70 11.92 9.86
N LYS A 577 3.80 11.47 8.60
CA LYS A 577 3.50 12.31 7.42
C LYS A 577 2.01 12.59 7.20
N PRO A 578 1.09 11.59 7.31
CA PRO A 578 -0.32 11.90 7.20
C PRO A 578 -0.77 12.84 8.31
N TYR A 579 -1.52 13.87 7.95
CA TYR A 579 -2.11 14.78 8.91
C TYR A 579 -3.63 14.70 8.87
N SER A 580 -4.23 14.42 10.00
CA SER A 580 -5.67 14.45 10.20
C SER A 580 -5.98 15.07 11.56
N ALA A 581 -6.70 16.18 11.54
CA ALA A 581 -7.12 16.89 12.78
C ALA A 581 -8.14 16.07 13.60
N THR A 582 -8.91 15.20 12.95
CA THR A 582 -10.07 14.47 13.51
C THR A 582 -9.83 12.96 13.62
N GLY A 583 -8.65 12.45 13.22
CA GLY A 583 -8.35 11.02 13.24
C GLY A 583 -8.94 10.23 12.07
N GLU A 584 -9.28 10.89 10.97
CA GLU A 584 -9.92 10.31 9.78
C GLU A 584 -9.14 9.14 9.19
N LEU A 585 -7.81 9.25 9.10
CA LEU A 585 -6.96 8.17 8.59
C LEU A 585 -7.19 6.87 9.38
N LYS A 586 -7.15 6.96 10.71
CA LYS A 586 -7.38 5.81 11.59
C LYS A 586 -8.78 5.24 11.43
N ALA A 587 -9.79 6.10 11.43
CA ALA A 587 -11.17 5.68 11.25
C ALA A 587 -11.37 4.96 9.92
N LYS A 588 -10.73 5.43 8.85
CA LYS A 588 -10.80 4.81 7.51
C LYS A 588 -10.12 3.44 7.46
N ILE A 589 -8.97 3.29 8.11
CA ILE A 589 -8.27 2.00 8.23
C ILE A 589 -9.13 1.01 9.03
N GLU A 590 -9.67 1.43 10.19
CA GLU A 590 -10.54 0.61 11.02
C GLU A 590 -11.84 0.22 10.29
N GLU A 591 -12.40 1.12 9.48
CA GLU A 591 -13.54 0.84 8.61
C GLU A 591 -13.23 -0.31 7.64
N CYS A 592 -12.08 -0.26 6.95
CA CYS A 592 -11.64 -1.33 6.04
C CYS A 592 -11.45 -2.67 6.78
N ILE A 593 -10.78 -2.67 7.92
CA ILE A 593 -10.51 -3.89 8.70
C ILE A 593 -11.81 -4.52 9.21
N ASN A 594 -12.82 -3.70 9.53
CA ASN A 594 -14.08 -4.17 10.07
C ASN A 594 -15.10 -4.58 8.99
N MET A 595 -14.78 -4.50 7.70
CA MET A 595 -15.69 -4.92 6.61
C MET A 595 -16.26 -6.34 6.79
N PRO A 596 -15.51 -7.37 7.25
CA PRO A 596 -16.08 -8.68 7.51
C PRO A 596 -17.21 -8.69 8.56
N ARG A 597 -17.20 -7.72 9.47
CA ARG A 597 -18.18 -7.56 10.56
C ARG A 597 -19.28 -6.55 10.22
N SER A 598 -19.22 -5.89 9.05
CA SER A 598 -20.16 -4.83 8.65
C SER A 598 -21.59 -5.33 8.41
N GLY A 599 -21.76 -6.62 8.13
CA GLY A 599 -23.05 -7.21 7.73
C GLY A 599 -23.46 -6.84 6.28
N VAL A 600 -22.66 -6.06 5.56
CA VAL A 600 -22.94 -5.68 4.16
C VAL A 600 -22.84 -6.92 3.28
N LYS A 601 -23.88 -7.13 2.48
CA LYS A 601 -23.98 -8.20 1.47
C LYS A 601 -23.81 -7.61 0.07
N VAL A 602 -23.25 -8.39 -0.83
CA VAL A 602 -23.18 -8.05 -2.26
C VAL A 602 -24.35 -8.72 -2.96
N GLN A 603 -25.12 -7.94 -3.67
CA GLN A 603 -26.18 -8.43 -4.54
C GLN A 603 -25.81 -8.09 -5.98
N THR A 604 -25.67 -9.09 -6.81
CA THR A 604 -25.39 -8.91 -8.24
C THR A 604 -26.69 -8.63 -8.98
N ILE A 605 -26.73 -7.53 -9.73
CA ILE A 605 -27.85 -7.14 -10.61
C ILE A 605 -27.58 -7.63 -12.04
N ILE A 606 -26.35 -7.44 -12.51
CA ILE A 606 -25.84 -7.97 -13.77
C ILE A 606 -24.50 -8.61 -13.45
N SER A 607 -24.39 -9.92 -13.65
CA SER A 607 -23.14 -10.65 -13.46
C SER A 607 -22.12 -10.30 -14.55
N THR A 608 -20.86 -10.31 -14.20
CA THR A 608 -19.78 -10.35 -15.19
C THR A 608 -19.61 -11.77 -15.73
N SER A 609 -18.85 -11.92 -16.79
CA SER A 609 -18.52 -13.22 -17.39
C SER A 609 -17.78 -14.18 -16.47
N GLN A 610 -17.24 -13.68 -15.34
CA GLN A 610 -16.69 -14.52 -14.29
C GLN A 610 -17.73 -15.39 -13.59
N GLU A 611 -18.94 -14.84 -13.43
CA GLU A 611 -20.02 -15.46 -12.67
C GLU A 611 -21.02 -16.10 -13.64
N HIS A 612 -21.48 -15.33 -14.62
CA HIS A 612 -22.42 -15.80 -15.65
C HIS A 612 -22.24 -15.02 -16.94
N LYS A 613 -22.27 -15.73 -18.09
CA LYS A 613 -22.08 -15.14 -19.43
C LYS A 613 -23.42 -14.70 -20.00
N TYR A 614 -23.72 -13.40 -19.86
CA TYR A 614 -24.94 -12.82 -20.40
C TYR A 614 -24.88 -12.55 -21.89
N LYS A 615 -26.05 -12.65 -22.53
CA LYS A 615 -26.26 -12.19 -23.91
C LYS A 615 -26.47 -10.68 -23.94
N TRP A 616 -25.81 -10.02 -24.87
CA TRP A 616 -25.99 -8.63 -25.20
C TRP A 616 -26.36 -8.49 -26.66
N ARG A 617 -27.15 -7.45 -27.00
CA ARG A 617 -27.23 -6.97 -28.39
C ARG A 617 -26.04 -6.10 -28.66
N TYR A 618 -25.37 -6.31 -29.80
CA TYR A 618 -24.18 -5.55 -30.13
C TYR A 618 -24.07 -5.29 -31.62
N THR A 619 -23.31 -4.23 -31.97
CA THR A 619 -22.88 -3.95 -33.34
C THR A 619 -21.46 -3.35 -33.34
N THR A 620 -20.74 -3.65 -34.40
CA THR A 620 -19.41 -3.08 -34.68
C THR A 620 -19.44 -2.18 -35.89
N SER A 621 -20.63 -1.80 -36.39
CA SER A 621 -20.81 -0.88 -37.47
C SER A 621 -20.48 0.55 -37.06
N ASP A 622 -19.81 1.31 -37.94
CA ASP A 622 -19.59 2.75 -37.75
C ASP A 622 -20.87 3.58 -38.05
N ASP A 623 -21.86 2.95 -38.69
CA ASP A 623 -23.15 3.57 -39.05
C ASP A 623 -24.21 3.25 -37.97
N VAL A 624 -24.01 3.81 -36.75
CA VAL A 624 -24.99 3.75 -35.67
C VAL A 624 -25.68 5.11 -35.52
N PRO A 625 -26.95 5.13 -35.10
CA PRO A 625 -27.63 6.42 -34.81
C PRO A 625 -26.88 7.20 -33.75
N ARG A 626 -26.82 8.52 -33.85
CA ARG A 626 -26.12 9.39 -32.88
C ARG A 626 -26.55 9.16 -31.44
N ARG A 627 -27.83 8.77 -31.18
CA ARG A 627 -28.38 8.42 -29.87
C ARG A 627 -28.55 6.89 -29.74
N TRP A 628 -27.55 6.14 -30.14
CA TRP A 628 -27.55 4.68 -30.06
C TRP A 628 -27.80 4.16 -28.65
N PHE A 629 -27.52 4.95 -27.62
CA PHE A 629 -27.72 4.63 -26.18
C PHE A 629 -29.13 4.96 -25.67
N ALA A 630 -30.03 5.55 -26.49
CA ALA A 630 -31.38 5.95 -26.07
C ALA A 630 -32.31 4.73 -25.94
N LYS A 631 -33.26 4.81 -25.00
CA LYS A 631 -34.25 3.75 -24.77
C LYS A 631 -35.11 3.45 -25.99
N GLU A 632 -35.40 4.47 -26.78
CA GLU A 632 -36.30 4.44 -27.93
C GLU A 632 -35.69 3.77 -29.16
N LEU A 633 -34.41 3.47 -29.16
CA LEU A 633 -33.75 2.79 -30.28
C LEU A 633 -34.20 1.33 -30.35
N ASP A 634 -34.75 0.94 -31.50
CA ASP A 634 -34.98 -0.47 -31.86
C ASP A 634 -33.64 -1.12 -32.24
N ASP A 635 -33.13 -1.95 -31.37
CA ASP A 635 -31.84 -2.67 -31.54
C ASP A 635 -32.05 -4.16 -31.91
N ARG A 636 -33.30 -4.58 -32.28
CA ARG A 636 -33.59 -5.96 -32.61
C ARG A 636 -32.80 -6.48 -33.83
N ALA A 637 -32.40 -5.58 -34.73
CA ALA A 637 -31.54 -5.91 -35.85
C ALA A 637 -30.04 -6.10 -35.50
N TRP A 638 -29.61 -5.74 -34.30
CA TRP A 638 -28.26 -5.94 -33.86
C TRP A 638 -27.95 -7.42 -33.61
N ALA A 639 -26.68 -7.79 -33.77
CA ALA A 639 -26.22 -9.13 -33.44
C ALA A 639 -26.40 -9.43 -31.95
N GLN A 640 -26.53 -10.72 -31.60
CA GLN A 640 -26.52 -11.16 -30.21
C GLN A 640 -25.24 -11.92 -29.93
N GLY A 641 -24.60 -11.65 -28.78
CA GLY A 641 -23.39 -12.31 -28.33
C GLY A 641 -23.32 -12.39 -26.82
N GLU A 642 -22.66 -13.42 -26.30
CA GLU A 642 -22.40 -13.58 -24.87
C GLU A 642 -21.18 -12.75 -24.47
N ALA A 643 -21.24 -12.04 -23.34
CA ALA A 643 -20.08 -11.40 -22.72
C ALA A 643 -19.07 -12.47 -22.20
N ALA A 644 -17.80 -12.18 -22.08
CA ALA A 644 -17.09 -10.97 -22.48
C ALA A 644 -16.89 -10.93 -24.00
N PHE A 645 -16.80 -9.74 -24.51
CA PHE A 645 -16.47 -9.47 -25.93
C PHE A 645 -14.98 -9.16 -26.05
N GLY A 646 -14.31 -9.72 -27.06
CA GLY A 646 -12.88 -9.39 -27.22
C GLY A 646 -12.10 -10.34 -28.10
N ARG A 647 -10.80 -10.17 -28.04
CA ARG A 647 -9.81 -11.02 -28.70
C ARG A 647 -8.78 -11.48 -27.67
N SER A 648 -8.80 -12.77 -27.34
CA SER A 648 -7.85 -13.32 -26.39
C SER A 648 -6.44 -13.34 -26.97
N ALA A 649 -5.53 -12.56 -26.41
CA ALA A 649 -4.09 -12.65 -26.63
C ALA A 649 -3.37 -13.17 -25.39
N LEU A 650 -3.88 -12.93 -24.19
CA LEU A 650 -3.32 -13.40 -22.94
C LEU A 650 -4.09 -14.60 -22.37
N TRP A 651 -3.38 -15.47 -21.69
CA TRP A 651 -3.93 -16.66 -21.05
C TRP A 651 -4.95 -16.37 -19.93
N ASN A 652 -4.86 -15.22 -19.24
CA ASN A 652 -5.77 -14.82 -18.15
C ASN A 652 -7.17 -14.35 -18.62
N THR A 653 -7.34 -13.99 -19.89
CA THR A 653 -8.63 -13.57 -20.47
C THR A 653 -9.30 -14.62 -21.32
N LYS A 654 -8.59 -15.71 -21.65
CA LYS A 654 -9.04 -16.75 -22.58
C LYS A 654 -10.39 -17.38 -22.19
N ASP A 655 -10.60 -17.63 -20.92
CA ASP A 655 -11.80 -18.28 -20.40
C ASP A 655 -12.99 -17.33 -20.20
N LEU A 656 -12.72 -16.02 -20.22
CA LEU A 656 -13.74 -14.98 -20.07
C LEU A 656 -14.43 -14.68 -21.40
N ILE A 657 -13.64 -14.55 -22.48
CA ILE A 657 -14.13 -14.10 -23.80
C ILE A 657 -14.99 -15.20 -24.44
N SER A 658 -16.25 -14.85 -24.76
CA SER A 658 -17.17 -15.72 -25.45
C SER A 658 -17.46 -15.23 -26.87
N THR A 659 -17.59 -13.92 -27.06
CA THR A 659 -17.91 -13.34 -28.37
C THR A 659 -16.67 -12.62 -28.94
N PRO A 660 -16.18 -13.03 -30.13
CA PRO A 660 -15.08 -12.34 -30.78
C PRO A 660 -15.44 -10.90 -31.15
N TRP A 661 -14.56 -9.95 -30.77
CA TRP A 661 -14.60 -8.56 -31.18
C TRP A 661 -13.23 -8.18 -31.70
N ASN A 662 -13.10 -7.83 -33.01
CA ASN A 662 -11.84 -7.58 -33.69
C ASN A 662 -11.79 -6.21 -34.43
N THR A 663 -12.77 -5.34 -34.18
CA THR A 663 -12.87 -4.00 -34.77
C THR A 663 -12.39 -2.95 -33.78
N SER A 664 -12.20 -1.71 -34.25
CA SER A 664 -11.77 -0.58 -33.40
C SER A 664 -12.87 -0.10 -32.43
N GLN A 665 -14.12 -0.50 -32.66
CA GLN A 665 -15.25 -0.02 -31.90
C GLN A 665 -16.34 -1.09 -31.78
N ILE A 666 -17.02 -1.09 -30.62
CA ILE A 666 -18.19 -1.91 -30.36
C ILE A 666 -19.24 -1.10 -29.59
N TYR A 667 -20.51 -1.30 -29.97
CA TYR A 667 -21.65 -0.79 -29.24
C TYR A 667 -22.44 -1.96 -28.71
N MET A 668 -22.80 -1.94 -27.43
CA MET A 668 -23.47 -3.03 -26.73
C MET A 668 -24.66 -2.48 -25.98
N ARG A 669 -25.76 -3.20 -25.96
CA ARG A 669 -26.99 -2.82 -25.26
C ARG A 669 -27.61 -4.03 -24.58
N ARG A 670 -28.15 -3.81 -23.37
CA ARG A 670 -28.89 -4.82 -22.62
C ARG A 670 -29.96 -4.19 -21.75
N TRP A 671 -31.16 -4.76 -21.78
CA TRP A 671 -32.15 -4.47 -20.79
C TRP A 671 -31.95 -5.35 -19.54
N PHE A 672 -32.17 -4.79 -18.38
CA PHE A 672 -32.15 -5.49 -17.10
C PHE A 672 -33.34 -5.06 -16.24
N TYR A 673 -33.91 -6.01 -15.54
CA TYR A 673 -34.99 -5.72 -14.62
C TYR A 673 -34.41 -5.36 -13.26
N LEU A 674 -34.81 -4.23 -12.72
CA LEU A 674 -34.41 -3.82 -11.37
C LEU A 674 -35.58 -4.07 -10.44
N GLY A 675 -35.40 -4.98 -9.47
CA GLY A 675 -36.43 -5.31 -8.47
C GLY A 675 -36.68 -4.17 -7.47
N THR A 676 -37.27 -4.52 -6.32
CA THR A 676 -37.44 -3.54 -5.24
C THR A 676 -36.08 -3.14 -4.67
N ILE A 677 -35.77 -1.85 -4.67
CA ILE A 677 -34.50 -1.30 -4.25
C ILE A 677 -34.74 0.01 -3.51
N THR A 678 -34.02 0.24 -2.43
CA THR A 678 -34.09 1.47 -1.63
C THR A 678 -33.20 2.56 -2.22
N PRO A 679 -33.41 3.85 -1.90
CA PRO A 679 -32.50 4.91 -2.30
C PRO A 679 -31.05 4.66 -1.85
N GLU A 680 -30.83 4.11 -0.65
CA GLU A 680 -29.50 3.73 -0.15
C GLU A 680 -28.85 2.65 -1.04
N MET A 681 -29.61 1.65 -1.46
CA MET A 681 -29.12 0.63 -2.39
C MET A 681 -28.71 1.23 -3.74
N VAL A 682 -29.47 2.23 -4.25
CA VAL A 682 -29.12 2.93 -5.49
C VAL A 682 -27.79 3.68 -5.32
N GLU A 683 -27.57 4.32 -4.20
CA GLU A 683 -26.32 5.03 -3.91
C GLU A 683 -25.13 4.07 -3.82
N ASN A 684 -25.36 2.88 -3.31
CA ASN A 684 -24.34 1.85 -3.15
C ASN A 684 -24.19 0.92 -4.36
N MET A 685 -24.79 1.27 -5.51
CA MET A 685 -24.53 0.57 -6.78
C MET A 685 -23.14 0.90 -7.33
N ARG A 686 -22.49 -0.14 -7.86
CA ARG A 686 -21.22 -0.01 -8.56
C ARG A 686 -21.22 -0.82 -9.85
N PHE A 687 -20.53 -0.33 -10.85
CA PHE A 687 -20.08 -1.16 -11.96
C PHE A 687 -18.91 -2.04 -11.52
N LYS A 688 -18.84 -3.22 -12.12
CA LYS A 688 -17.67 -4.10 -12.10
C LYS A 688 -17.19 -4.21 -13.54
N LEU A 689 -16.07 -3.55 -13.86
CA LEU A 689 -15.60 -3.35 -15.24
C LEU A 689 -14.32 -4.10 -15.51
N TYR A 690 -14.23 -4.72 -16.71
CA TYR A 690 -12.99 -5.16 -17.32
C TYR A 690 -12.98 -4.72 -18.79
N HIS A 691 -12.07 -3.83 -19.15
CA HIS A 691 -12.02 -3.23 -20.49
C HIS A 691 -10.60 -2.94 -20.94
N ASP A 692 -10.42 -2.93 -22.27
CA ASP A 692 -9.21 -2.56 -22.99
C ASP A 692 -9.64 -2.11 -24.41
N ASP A 693 -9.47 -0.80 -24.83
CA ASP A 693 -8.92 0.36 -24.13
C ASP A 693 -10.04 1.21 -23.44
N ASP A 694 -10.71 2.10 -24.19
CA ASP A 694 -11.66 3.09 -23.65
C ASP A 694 -13.07 2.51 -23.52
N ILE A 695 -13.78 2.91 -22.47
CA ILE A 695 -15.19 2.55 -22.23
C ILE A 695 -16.04 3.79 -21.92
N HIS A 696 -17.27 3.84 -22.51
CA HIS A 696 -18.32 4.77 -22.14
C HIS A 696 -19.62 4.02 -21.85
N ILE A 697 -20.27 4.36 -20.74
CA ILE A 697 -21.44 3.64 -20.24
C ILE A 697 -22.60 4.61 -20.03
N TYR A 698 -23.79 4.18 -20.42
CA TYR A 698 -25.04 4.92 -20.27
C TYR A 698 -26.08 4.04 -19.56
N ILE A 699 -26.85 4.63 -18.66
CA ILE A 699 -28.03 4.00 -18.06
C ILE A 699 -29.26 4.81 -18.46
N ASN A 700 -30.28 4.14 -18.99
CA ASN A 700 -31.54 4.76 -19.42
C ASN A 700 -31.37 5.97 -20.36
N GLY A 701 -30.31 5.98 -21.15
CA GLY A 701 -29.99 7.06 -22.08
C GLY A 701 -29.17 8.21 -21.46
N VAL A 702 -28.86 8.15 -20.17
CA VAL A 702 -28.03 9.15 -19.47
C VAL A 702 -26.62 8.61 -19.27
N TRP A 703 -25.63 9.47 -19.46
CA TRP A 703 -24.23 9.13 -19.21
C TRP A 703 -24.02 8.65 -17.76
N ALA A 704 -23.42 7.49 -17.60
CA ALA A 704 -23.23 6.86 -16.30
C ALA A 704 -21.77 6.78 -15.86
N ALA A 705 -20.86 6.52 -16.82
CA ALA A 705 -19.42 6.43 -16.52
C ALA A 705 -18.60 6.46 -17.78
N SER A 706 -17.31 6.81 -17.66
CA SER A 706 -16.33 6.59 -18.71
C SER A 706 -14.93 6.41 -18.11
N LYS A 707 -14.12 5.56 -18.75
CA LYS A 707 -12.72 5.37 -18.36
C LYS A 707 -11.88 5.21 -19.62
N LYS A 708 -10.73 5.90 -19.63
CA LYS A 708 -9.73 5.79 -20.71
C LYS A 708 -8.66 4.78 -20.36
N GLY A 709 -8.08 4.19 -21.40
CA GLY A 709 -7.01 3.21 -21.32
C GLY A 709 -7.51 1.85 -20.83
N SER A 710 -6.59 0.93 -20.64
CA SER A 710 -6.87 -0.46 -20.25
C SER A 710 -6.88 -0.66 -18.75
N VAL A 711 -7.48 -1.77 -18.32
CA VAL A 711 -7.36 -2.31 -16.96
C VAL A 711 -6.93 -3.78 -17.05
N SER A 712 -6.12 -4.22 -16.11
CA SER A 712 -5.59 -5.60 -16.10
C SER A 712 -6.46 -6.60 -15.33
N ASN A 713 -7.46 -6.10 -14.58
CA ASN A 713 -8.39 -6.88 -13.78
C ASN A 713 -9.73 -6.18 -13.71
N TYR A 714 -10.77 -6.86 -13.19
CA TYR A 714 -12.03 -6.20 -12.88
C TYR A 714 -11.85 -5.11 -11.83
N ILE A 715 -12.37 -3.93 -12.13
CA ILE A 715 -12.35 -2.78 -11.22
C ILE A 715 -13.76 -2.40 -10.80
N PRO A 716 -13.98 -1.99 -9.54
CA PRO A 716 -15.18 -1.28 -9.15
C PRO A 716 -15.17 0.12 -9.75
N PHE A 717 -16.33 0.60 -10.20
CA PHE A 717 -16.46 1.93 -10.76
C PHE A 717 -17.81 2.56 -10.42
N ASP A 718 -17.77 3.86 -10.09
CA ASP A 718 -18.97 4.59 -9.70
C ASP A 718 -19.92 4.82 -10.87
N ILE A 719 -21.22 4.86 -10.54
CA ILE A 719 -22.29 5.29 -11.44
C ILE A 719 -22.54 6.79 -11.17
N SER A 720 -22.66 7.61 -12.21
CA SER A 720 -22.95 9.04 -12.03
C SER A 720 -24.26 9.27 -11.28
N TYR A 721 -24.34 10.37 -10.55
CA TYR A 721 -25.54 10.73 -9.81
C TYR A 721 -26.75 10.82 -10.74
N GLU A 722 -26.60 11.49 -11.89
CA GLU A 722 -27.64 11.69 -12.91
C GLU A 722 -28.18 10.35 -13.45
N ALA A 723 -27.30 9.41 -13.74
CA ALA A 723 -27.69 8.08 -14.20
C ALA A 723 -28.43 7.29 -13.12
N ARG A 724 -27.96 7.37 -11.86
CA ARG A 724 -28.66 6.76 -10.72
C ARG A 724 -30.10 7.25 -10.57
N GLN A 725 -30.34 8.55 -10.78
CA GLN A 725 -31.69 9.14 -10.69
C GLN A 725 -32.65 8.61 -11.79
N THR A 726 -32.12 8.04 -12.87
CA THR A 726 -32.95 7.46 -13.94
C THR A 726 -33.36 6.02 -13.68
N LEU A 727 -32.77 5.35 -12.69
CA LEU A 727 -33.09 3.98 -12.34
C LEU A 727 -34.51 3.86 -11.82
N LYS A 728 -35.26 2.92 -12.37
CA LYS A 728 -36.65 2.66 -12.01
C LYS A 728 -36.78 1.33 -11.28
N PRO A 729 -37.08 1.35 -9.97
CA PRO A 729 -37.39 0.14 -9.21
C PRO A 729 -38.58 -0.61 -9.80
N ASN A 730 -38.61 -1.91 -9.66
CA ASN A 730 -39.66 -2.82 -10.17
C ASN A 730 -39.95 -2.59 -11.67
N SER A 731 -38.95 -2.32 -12.46
CA SER A 731 -39.06 -1.94 -13.86
C SER A 731 -37.84 -2.36 -14.65
N TRP A 732 -38.01 -2.37 -15.99
CA TRP A 732 -36.91 -2.53 -16.92
C TRP A 732 -36.08 -1.25 -17.07
N ASN A 733 -34.76 -1.41 -17.02
CA ASN A 733 -33.79 -0.37 -17.23
C ASN A 733 -32.84 -0.78 -18.34
N LEU A 734 -32.31 0.19 -19.10
CA LEU A 734 -31.37 -0.06 -20.17
C LEU A 734 -29.96 0.30 -19.75
N ILE A 735 -29.01 -0.59 -20.02
CA ILE A 735 -27.57 -0.27 -20.03
C ILE A 735 -27.05 -0.31 -21.45
N ALA A 736 -26.26 0.70 -21.83
CA ALA A 736 -25.65 0.80 -23.15
C ALA A 736 -24.17 1.15 -22.98
N VAL A 737 -23.31 0.48 -23.75
CA VAL A 737 -21.84 0.54 -23.60
C VAL A 737 -21.21 0.76 -24.96
N GLU A 738 -20.27 1.71 -25.05
CA GLU A 738 -19.36 1.90 -26.16
C GLU A 738 -17.95 1.49 -25.72
N GLY A 739 -17.33 0.58 -26.48
CA GLY A 739 -15.94 0.20 -26.31
C GLY A 739 -15.10 0.69 -27.49
N LYS A 740 -13.92 1.21 -27.22
CA LYS A 740 -12.94 1.64 -28.24
C LYS A 740 -11.62 0.94 -28.06
N GLN A 741 -11.09 0.39 -29.14
CA GLN A 741 -9.80 -0.28 -29.19
C GLN A 741 -8.75 0.62 -29.84
N GLY A 742 -7.63 0.84 -29.14
CA GLY A 742 -6.45 1.51 -29.66
C GLY A 742 -5.41 0.53 -30.15
N SER A 743 -4.81 -0.24 -29.23
CA SER A 743 -3.76 -1.21 -29.56
C SER A 743 -3.63 -2.26 -28.44
N GLY A 744 -3.06 -3.43 -28.77
CA GLY A 744 -2.77 -4.46 -27.77
C GLY A 744 -3.88 -5.48 -27.63
N GLU A 745 -4.25 -5.79 -26.39
CA GLU A 745 -5.36 -6.68 -26.04
C GLU A 745 -6.71 -6.03 -26.34
N GLN A 746 -7.75 -6.83 -26.26
CA GLN A 746 -9.08 -6.34 -26.53
C GLN A 746 -10.10 -7.13 -25.71
N ILE A 747 -10.72 -6.47 -24.73
CA ILE A 747 -11.76 -7.06 -23.91
C ILE A 747 -12.78 -6.00 -23.47
N MET A 748 -14.03 -6.42 -23.40
CA MET A 748 -15.13 -5.65 -22.85
C MET A 748 -16.04 -6.57 -22.06
N ASP A 749 -16.10 -6.36 -20.74
CA ASP A 749 -17.02 -7.02 -19.83
C ASP A 749 -17.46 -6.09 -18.71
N LEU A 750 -18.72 -6.24 -18.29
CA LEU A 750 -19.32 -5.33 -17.33
C LEU A 750 -20.44 -6.02 -16.54
N GLY A 751 -20.44 -5.77 -15.24
CA GLY A 751 -21.52 -6.13 -14.32
C GLY A 751 -21.99 -4.94 -13.49
N ILE A 752 -23.11 -5.12 -12.78
CA ILE A 752 -23.62 -4.18 -11.78
C ILE A 752 -23.85 -4.93 -10.47
N SER A 753 -23.35 -4.39 -9.36
CA SER A 753 -23.59 -4.91 -8.01
C SER A 753 -24.11 -3.82 -7.09
N VAL A 754 -24.87 -4.23 -6.05
CA VAL A 754 -25.36 -3.39 -4.96
C VAL A 754 -24.74 -3.88 -3.66
N PHE A 755 -24.29 -2.96 -2.83
CA PHE A 755 -23.75 -3.23 -1.49
C PHE A 755 -24.77 -2.75 -0.45
N SER A 756 -25.32 -3.64 0.39
CA SER A 756 -26.35 -3.28 1.37
C SER A 756 -26.33 -4.21 2.57
N THR A 757 -26.71 -3.69 3.73
CA THR A 757 -26.98 -4.48 4.95
C THR A 757 -28.37 -5.13 4.91
N GLU A 758 -29.26 -4.62 4.06
CA GLU A 758 -30.60 -5.13 3.89
C GLU A 758 -30.63 -6.35 2.96
N ASP A 759 -31.57 -7.26 3.18
CA ASP A 759 -31.82 -8.38 2.26
C ASP A 759 -32.53 -7.86 1.00
N PHE A 760 -31.87 -8.04 -0.11
CA PHE A 760 -32.39 -7.69 -1.42
C PHE A 760 -33.05 -8.93 -2.06
N ASN A 761 -34.37 -8.89 -2.23
CA ASN A 761 -35.10 -10.00 -2.88
C ASN A 761 -35.08 -9.80 -4.40
N TYR A 762 -33.90 -9.97 -4.99
CA TYR A 762 -33.70 -9.90 -6.44
C TYR A 762 -33.39 -11.29 -6.98
N LYS A 763 -34.15 -11.68 -8.01
CA LYS A 763 -33.84 -12.87 -8.80
C LYS A 763 -33.29 -12.40 -10.13
N GLU A 764 -32.05 -12.69 -10.38
CA GLU A 764 -31.39 -12.39 -11.64
C GLU A 764 -32.11 -13.16 -12.77
N ILE A 765 -32.53 -12.45 -13.82
CA ILE A 765 -33.17 -13.04 -14.97
C ILE A 765 -32.09 -13.40 -15.97
N TYR A 766 -31.66 -14.65 -15.97
CA TYR A 766 -30.53 -15.13 -16.76
C TYR A 766 -30.77 -15.22 -18.26
N ASP A 767 -31.99 -15.54 -18.72
CA ASP A 767 -32.14 -16.07 -20.06
C ASP A 767 -32.86 -15.22 -21.08
N ASP A 768 -33.27 -13.99 -20.72
CA ASP A 768 -34.08 -13.27 -21.65
C ASP A 768 -33.49 -11.93 -22.07
N LEU A 769 -33.06 -11.87 -23.34
CA LEU A 769 -33.16 -10.66 -24.12
C LEU A 769 -34.64 -10.34 -24.42
N SER A 770 -35.61 -10.80 -23.60
CA SER A 770 -36.98 -10.38 -23.70
C SER A 770 -36.98 -8.88 -23.50
N ASP A 771 -36.92 -8.24 -24.64
CA ASP A 771 -37.29 -6.84 -24.74
C ASP A 771 -38.59 -6.70 -23.97
N PRO A 772 -38.68 -5.80 -22.95
CA PRO A 772 -40.00 -5.43 -22.48
C PRO A 772 -40.77 -5.18 -23.76
N GLU A 773 -41.96 -5.83 -23.94
CA GLU A 773 -42.75 -5.63 -25.15
C GLU A 773 -42.62 -4.17 -25.52
N TYR A 774 -42.12 -3.84 -26.72
CA TYR A 774 -42.22 -2.49 -27.29
C TYR A 774 -43.70 -2.20 -27.57
N SER A 775 -44.56 -2.53 -26.58
CA SER A 775 -45.98 -2.29 -26.65
C SER A 775 -46.17 -0.81 -26.52
N GLU A 776 -46.31 -0.23 -27.70
CA GLU A 776 -46.92 1.09 -27.87
C GLU A 776 -46.29 2.25 -27.06
N VAL A 777 -44.98 2.45 -27.15
CA VAL A 777 -44.52 3.82 -27.07
C VAL A 777 -44.81 4.43 -28.45
N THR A 778 -46.02 4.96 -28.58
CA THR A 778 -46.30 5.98 -29.61
C THR A 778 -45.24 7.07 -29.40
N ILE A 779 -44.24 7.10 -30.28
CA ILE A 779 -43.25 8.17 -30.32
C ILE A 779 -44.02 9.44 -30.59
N PRO A 780 -44.24 10.35 -29.61
CA PRO A 780 -44.72 11.68 -29.96
C PRO A 780 -43.67 12.28 -30.87
N GLY A 781 -44.11 12.73 -32.04
CA GLY A 781 -43.28 13.10 -33.14
C GLY A 781 -41.99 13.85 -32.75
N ASN A 782 -40.90 13.45 -33.40
CA ASN A 782 -39.53 13.85 -33.28
C ASN A 782 -39.06 14.07 -31.84
N PRO A 783 -38.17 13.19 -31.29
CA PRO A 783 -37.58 13.45 -30.01
C PRO A 783 -36.98 14.86 -30.03
N VAL A 784 -37.42 15.67 -29.09
CA VAL A 784 -36.79 16.97 -28.83
C VAL A 784 -35.35 16.62 -28.52
N ASP A 785 -34.46 17.05 -29.41
CA ASP A 785 -33.01 16.88 -29.16
C ASP A 785 -32.70 17.42 -27.78
N PRO A 786 -31.89 16.73 -26.98
CA PRO A 786 -31.46 17.30 -25.71
C PRO A 786 -30.75 18.61 -25.97
N ILE A 787 -30.90 19.51 -25.04
CA ILE A 787 -30.35 20.82 -24.72
C ILE A 787 -29.27 21.43 -25.65
N PHE A 788 -28.58 20.64 -26.48
CA PHE A 788 -27.57 21.09 -27.45
C PHE A 788 -27.99 20.73 -28.89
N THR A 789 -29.13 21.28 -29.33
CA THR A 789 -29.38 21.29 -30.78
C THR A 789 -28.31 22.14 -31.43
N LYS A 790 -27.70 21.61 -32.50
CA LYS A 790 -26.95 22.46 -33.44
C LYS A 790 -27.90 23.59 -33.83
N VAL A 791 -27.71 24.79 -33.25
CA VAL A 791 -28.52 25.95 -33.60
C VAL A 791 -28.31 26.21 -35.09
N SER A 792 -29.32 25.91 -35.91
CA SER A 792 -29.24 26.06 -37.35
C SER A 792 -29.34 27.52 -37.78
N ARG A 793 -29.59 28.45 -36.87
CA ARG A 793 -29.60 29.87 -37.11
C ARG A 793 -28.31 30.52 -36.63
N PRO A 794 -27.72 31.41 -37.43
CA PRO A 794 -26.55 32.15 -37.04
C PRO A 794 -26.89 33.04 -35.83
N VAL A 795 -26.10 32.96 -34.78
CA VAL A 795 -26.01 34.04 -33.78
C VAL A 795 -25.70 35.31 -34.56
N PRO A 796 -26.38 36.46 -34.35
CA PRO A 796 -26.17 37.66 -35.10
C PRO A 796 -24.68 37.99 -35.14
N ALA A 797 -24.15 38.12 -36.37
CA ALA A 797 -22.74 38.43 -36.56
C ALA A 797 -22.53 39.93 -36.31
N GLU A 798 -22.31 40.32 -35.07
CA GLU A 798 -21.78 41.63 -34.76
C GLU A 798 -20.28 41.70 -35.13
N PRO A 799 -19.75 42.82 -35.58
CA PRO A 799 -18.41 42.92 -36.10
C PRO A 799 -17.27 42.80 -35.07
N ILE A 800 -17.56 42.44 -33.83
CA ILE A 800 -16.57 42.28 -32.78
C ILE A 800 -16.38 40.78 -32.52
N GLY A 801 -15.35 40.20 -33.14
CA GLY A 801 -14.88 38.87 -32.93
C GLY A 801 -15.66 37.79 -33.66
N ASN A 802 -15.11 37.32 -34.75
CA ASN A 802 -15.62 36.20 -35.56
C ASN A 802 -15.48 34.83 -34.91
N SER A 803 -15.58 34.71 -33.59
CA SER A 803 -15.52 33.43 -32.92
C SER A 803 -16.81 32.62 -33.02
N ILE A 804 -17.92 33.22 -33.41
CA ILE A 804 -19.20 32.55 -33.63
C ILE A 804 -19.63 32.76 -35.08
N ILE A 805 -19.37 31.79 -35.91
CA ILE A 805 -19.82 31.78 -37.31
C ILE A 805 -20.82 30.64 -37.45
N LYS A 806 -22.08 30.98 -37.76
CA LYS A 806 -23.14 30.03 -38.10
C LYS A 806 -23.47 28.98 -37.00
N GLY A 807 -23.55 29.41 -35.73
CA GLY A 807 -23.91 28.49 -34.63
C GLY A 807 -22.84 27.47 -34.26
N GLN A 808 -21.60 27.69 -34.63
CA GLN A 808 -20.45 26.92 -34.18
C GLN A 808 -19.58 27.78 -33.28
N PHE A 809 -19.33 27.31 -32.06
CA PHE A 809 -18.32 27.86 -31.19
C PHE A 809 -16.96 27.39 -31.67
N TYR A 810 -16.18 28.27 -32.28
CA TYR A 810 -14.79 27.97 -32.57
C TYR A 810 -13.97 28.16 -31.30
N HIS A 811 -13.50 27.07 -30.74
CA HIS A 811 -12.39 27.13 -29.80
C HIS A 811 -11.19 27.70 -30.55
N THR A 812 -10.97 28.99 -30.48
CA THR A 812 -9.65 29.54 -30.77
C THR A 812 -8.77 29.06 -29.63
N ALA A 813 -7.84 28.20 -29.94
CA ALA A 813 -7.14 27.32 -28.97
C ALA A 813 -6.33 28.02 -27.87
N ASP A 814 -6.23 29.34 -27.85
CA ASP A 814 -5.45 30.08 -26.91
C ASP A 814 -6.28 31.08 -26.09
N ARG A 815 -6.54 30.78 -24.81
CA ARG A 815 -6.80 31.79 -23.76
C ARG A 815 -8.24 32.29 -23.61
N SER A 816 -9.23 31.43 -23.88
CA SER A 816 -10.64 31.78 -23.70
C SER A 816 -11.35 30.72 -22.84
N ASN A 817 -12.26 31.15 -21.97
CA ASN A 817 -13.12 30.29 -21.16
C ASN A 817 -14.58 30.69 -21.29
N VAL A 818 -15.45 29.74 -21.10
CA VAL A 818 -16.90 29.85 -21.19
C VAL A 818 -17.51 29.34 -19.90
N ALA A 819 -18.43 30.09 -19.31
CA ALA A 819 -19.26 29.64 -18.21
C ALA A 819 -20.72 29.59 -18.64
N TRP A 820 -21.40 28.51 -18.28
CA TRP A 820 -22.81 28.30 -18.47
C TRP A 820 -23.54 28.48 -17.16
N GLY A 821 -24.65 29.22 -17.13
CA GLY A 821 -25.48 29.43 -15.95
C GLY A 821 -26.85 29.97 -16.33
N ASP A 822 -27.87 29.57 -15.60
CA ASP A 822 -29.25 30.10 -15.70
C ASP A 822 -29.35 31.33 -14.77
N TYR A 823 -28.89 32.49 -15.26
CA TYR A 823 -28.80 33.70 -14.42
C TYR A 823 -30.15 34.37 -14.21
N ASP A 824 -31.16 34.04 -15.00
CA ASP A 824 -32.47 34.67 -14.90
C ASP A 824 -33.58 33.71 -14.43
N ASN A 825 -33.19 32.46 -14.06
CA ASN A 825 -34.09 31.43 -13.54
C ASN A 825 -35.23 31.07 -14.50
N ASP A 826 -35.02 31.17 -15.81
CA ASP A 826 -36.03 30.82 -16.82
C ASP A 826 -35.98 29.36 -17.26
N GLY A 827 -34.97 28.60 -16.79
CA GLY A 827 -34.75 27.17 -17.05
C GLY A 827 -33.90 26.90 -18.27
N TYR A 828 -33.33 27.90 -18.91
CA TYR A 828 -32.35 27.77 -19.97
C TYR A 828 -30.98 28.24 -19.47
N LEU A 829 -29.93 27.81 -20.17
CA LEU A 829 -28.55 28.19 -19.80
C LEU A 829 -28.00 29.27 -20.70
N GLU A 830 -27.50 30.32 -20.12
CA GLU A 830 -26.83 31.44 -20.79
C GLU A 830 -25.33 31.23 -20.80
N ILE A 831 -24.67 32.03 -21.61
CA ILE A 831 -23.22 31.92 -21.85
C ILE A 831 -22.52 33.22 -21.44
N ALA A 832 -21.65 33.13 -20.40
CA ALA A 832 -20.63 34.15 -20.19
C ALA A 832 -19.31 33.72 -20.86
N TYR A 833 -18.80 34.54 -21.72
CA TYR A 833 -17.56 34.28 -22.44
C TYR A 833 -16.55 35.41 -22.22
N SER A 834 -15.33 35.04 -21.85
CA SER A 834 -14.22 35.99 -21.74
C SER A 834 -12.97 35.41 -22.38
N GLY A 835 -12.26 36.17 -23.21
CA GLY A 835 -11.07 35.66 -23.87
C GLY A 835 -10.49 36.58 -24.94
N GLN A 836 -9.45 36.05 -25.61
CA GLN A 836 -8.73 36.76 -26.64
C GLN A 836 -9.17 36.32 -28.04
N ASN A 837 -9.55 37.27 -28.87
CA ASN A 837 -9.86 37.00 -30.26
C ASN A 837 -8.60 37.13 -31.15
N VAL A 838 -8.14 36.01 -31.70
CA VAL A 838 -6.90 35.93 -32.52
C VAL A 838 -7.13 36.02 -34.02
N HIS A 839 -8.37 36.17 -34.52
CA HIS A 839 -8.69 36.09 -35.96
C HIS A 839 -8.88 37.44 -36.68
N ILE A 840 -8.79 38.55 -35.96
CA ILE A 840 -8.85 39.87 -36.63
C ILE A 840 -7.43 40.36 -36.90
N LYS A 841 -7.03 40.22 -38.18
CA LYS A 841 -5.78 40.76 -38.78
C LYS A 841 -4.58 40.99 -37.87
N LYS A 842 -3.57 40.26 -38.11
CA LYS A 842 -2.22 40.12 -37.51
C LYS A 842 -1.57 41.26 -36.69
N THR A 843 -2.26 42.31 -36.26
CA THR A 843 -1.64 43.49 -35.63
C THR A 843 -2.17 43.92 -34.28
N SER A 844 -3.31 43.40 -33.79
CA SER A 844 -3.75 43.62 -32.40
C SER A 844 -4.79 42.57 -31.98
N ALA A 845 -4.44 41.75 -30.99
CA ALA A 845 -5.40 40.87 -30.34
C ALA A 845 -6.37 41.74 -29.55
N GLN A 846 -7.66 41.71 -29.85
CA GLN A 846 -8.68 42.33 -29.03
C GLN A 846 -9.21 41.34 -28.04
N GLN A 847 -9.35 41.77 -26.80
CA GLN A 847 -10.06 41.03 -25.79
C GLN A 847 -11.54 41.29 -25.85
N VAL A 848 -12.31 40.27 -25.49
CA VAL A 848 -13.78 40.35 -25.46
C VAL A 848 -14.29 39.66 -24.19
N SER A 849 -15.22 40.31 -23.50
CA SER A 849 -16.12 39.71 -22.53
C SER A 849 -17.53 39.88 -23.01
N VAL A 850 -18.30 38.82 -23.10
CA VAL A 850 -19.64 38.83 -23.73
C VAL A 850 -20.57 37.91 -22.93
N LEU A 851 -21.81 38.39 -22.76
CA LEU A 851 -22.91 37.62 -22.23
C LEU A 851 -23.87 37.30 -23.40
N TYR A 852 -24.30 36.06 -23.52
CA TYR A 852 -25.34 35.62 -24.42
C TYR A 852 -26.49 35.06 -23.63
N ASP A 853 -27.68 35.56 -23.90
CA ASP A 853 -28.96 35.12 -23.36
C ASP A 853 -29.66 34.20 -24.36
N TYR A 854 -30.31 33.15 -23.90
CA TYR A 854 -31.10 32.24 -24.72
C TYR A 854 -32.60 32.44 -24.46
N ASP A 855 -33.30 33.00 -25.44
CA ASP A 855 -34.73 33.33 -25.30
C ASP A 855 -35.71 32.16 -25.44
N GLY A 856 -35.19 30.95 -25.49
CA GLY A 856 -35.98 29.72 -25.63
C GLY A 856 -36.65 29.51 -26.99
N LYS A 857 -36.54 30.45 -27.93
CA LYS A 857 -37.24 30.41 -29.21
C LYS A 857 -36.38 30.65 -30.45
N GLU A 858 -35.56 31.66 -30.45
CA GLU A 858 -34.82 32.11 -31.63
C GLU A 858 -33.33 31.89 -31.58
N GLY A 859 -32.76 31.54 -30.45
CA GLY A 859 -31.34 31.28 -30.24
C GLY A 859 -30.69 32.28 -29.27
N PHE A 860 -29.36 32.28 -29.23
CA PHE A 860 -28.63 33.14 -28.33
C PHE A 860 -28.61 34.62 -28.83
N VAL A 861 -29.05 35.50 -27.96
CA VAL A 861 -29.01 36.95 -28.16
C VAL A 861 -27.85 37.53 -27.36
N ARG A 862 -27.01 38.30 -28.02
CA ARG A 862 -25.93 38.99 -27.33
C ARG A 862 -26.48 40.16 -26.52
N LEU A 863 -26.15 40.19 -25.24
CA LEU A 863 -26.39 41.33 -24.37
C LEU A 863 -25.22 42.29 -24.36
N GLU A 864 -25.46 43.58 -24.10
CA GLU A 864 -24.40 44.51 -23.76
C GLU A 864 -23.73 44.02 -22.49
N SER A 865 -22.46 43.62 -22.59
CA SER A 865 -21.73 43.11 -21.46
C SER A 865 -21.28 44.24 -20.53
N PRO A 866 -21.69 44.26 -19.28
CA PRO A 866 -21.17 45.20 -18.31
C PRO A 866 -19.77 44.82 -17.78
N PHE A 867 -19.23 43.71 -18.26
CA PHE A 867 -18.06 43.09 -17.67
C PHE A 867 -16.75 43.66 -18.26
N ASP A 868 -15.81 43.92 -17.36
CA ASP A 868 -14.46 44.29 -17.73
C ASP A 868 -13.70 43.16 -18.39
N VAL A 869 -12.79 43.54 -19.30
CA VAL A 869 -12.04 42.60 -20.12
C VAL A 869 -10.80 42.13 -19.40
N CYS A 870 -10.70 40.82 -19.14
CA CYS A 870 -9.56 40.18 -18.48
C CYS A 870 -8.82 39.24 -19.44
N TYR A 871 -7.50 39.13 -19.27
CA TYR A 871 -6.68 38.13 -19.92
C TYR A 871 -6.71 36.83 -19.14
N TYR A 872 -6.82 35.70 -19.82
CA TYR A 872 -6.88 34.37 -19.17
C TYR A 872 -8.05 34.22 -18.20
N ALA A 873 -9.13 34.95 -18.42
CA ALA A 873 -10.28 34.90 -17.53
C ALA A 873 -10.95 33.54 -17.53
N CYS A 874 -11.45 33.15 -16.36
CA CYS A 874 -12.25 31.95 -16.16
C CYS A 874 -13.55 32.34 -15.45
N PRO A 875 -14.57 32.78 -16.20
CA PRO A 875 -15.84 33.19 -15.59
C PRO A 875 -16.52 32.03 -14.87
N VAL A 876 -17.20 32.30 -13.75
CA VAL A 876 -17.94 31.32 -12.94
C VAL A 876 -19.23 31.94 -12.45
N TRP A 877 -20.35 31.25 -12.65
CA TRP A 877 -21.65 31.60 -12.12
C TRP A 877 -21.89 31.00 -10.73
N PHE A 878 -22.40 31.78 -9.78
CA PHE A 878 -22.82 31.31 -8.47
C PHE A 878 -23.60 32.41 -7.75
N ASP A 879 -24.44 32.03 -6.82
CA ASP A 879 -25.20 32.96 -5.98
C ASP A 879 -24.36 33.31 -4.73
N TYR A 880 -23.60 34.43 -4.78
CA TYR A 880 -22.63 34.77 -3.72
C TYR A 880 -23.26 35.35 -2.47
N ASN A 881 -24.44 35.95 -2.58
CA ASN A 881 -25.13 36.65 -1.52
C ASN A 881 -26.39 35.90 -1.01
N ASN A 882 -26.63 34.69 -1.62
CA ASN A 882 -27.77 33.83 -1.29
C ASN A 882 -29.14 34.49 -1.49
N ASP A 883 -29.28 35.31 -2.53
CA ASP A 883 -30.54 36.00 -2.88
C ASP A 883 -31.36 35.21 -3.94
N GLY A 884 -30.84 34.10 -4.42
CA GLY A 884 -31.48 33.22 -5.41
C GLY A 884 -31.24 33.64 -6.86
N LEU A 885 -30.39 34.62 -7.13
CA LEU A 885 -29.98 35.03 -8.45
C LEU A 885 -28.51 34.62 -8.69
N MET A 886 -28.21 34.19 -9.90
CA MET A 886 -26.82 33.79 -10.22
C MET A 886 -25.97 35.02 -10.53
N ASP A 887 -24.93 35.20 -9.75
CA ASP A 887 -23.90 36.24 -9.89
C ASP A 887 -22.73 35.73 -10.76
N LEU A 888 -21.92 36.64 -11.30
CA LEU A 888 -20.81 36.30 -12.17
C LEU A 888 -19.46 36.74 -11.56
N PHE A 889 -18.59 35.81 -11.32
CA PHE A 889 -17.21 36.09 -10.97
C PHE A 889 -16.28 35.87 -12.16
N VAL A 890 -15.40 36.85 -12.45
CA VAL A 890 -14.48 36.85 -13.57
C VAL A 890 -13.05 37.11 -13.08
N PRO A 891 -12.31 36.06 -12.68
CA PRO A 891 -10.90 36.19 -12.35
C PRO A 891 -10.04 36.20 -13.64
N GLY A 892 -8.95 36.98 -13.66
CA GLY A 892 -8.06 37.06 -14.80
C GLY A 892 -6.85 37.98 -14.57
N LEU A 893 -6.20 38.39 -15.66
CA LEU A 893 -5.09 39.34 -15.64
C LEU A 893 -5.46 40.66 -16.30
N LYS A 894 -4.97 41.79 -15.79
CA LYS A 894 -5.17 43.12 -16.34
C LYS A 894 -4.35 43.38 -17.61
N SER A 895 -3.29 42.62 -17.85
CA SER A 895 -2.34 42.84 -18.96
C SER A 895 -1.71 41.53 -19.43
N MET A 896 -1.33 41.46 -20.71
CA MET A 896 -0.57 40.35 -21.27
C MET A 896 0.90 40.33 -20.86
N ASN A 897 1.44 41.46 -20.41
CA ASN A 897 2.82 41.60 -19.95
C ASN A 897 2.90 41.32 -18.43
N TYR A 898 2.71 40.09 -18.10
CA TYR A 898 2.76 39.63 -16.70
C TYR A 898 4.16 39.82 -16.11
N THR A 899 4.26 40.57 -15.00
CA THR A 899 5.52 40.87 -14.31
C THR A 899 5.70 40.17 -12.97
N ASN A 900 4.88 39.20 -12.65
CA ASN A 900 4.80 38.54 -11.32
C ASN A 900 4.38 39.46 -10.16
N ASN A 901 3.78 40.60 -10.43
CA ASN A 901 3.24 41.50 -9.41
C ASN A 901 1.76 41.20 -9.14
N LEU A 902 1.37 41.24 -7.89
CA LEU A 902 -0.03 41.08 -7.46
C LEU A 902 -0.96 42.15 -8.07
N GLU A 903 -0.41 43.28 -8.48
CA GLU A 903 -1.13 44.38 -9.13
C GLU A 903 -1.62 44.08 -10.55
N ASP A 904 -1.05 43.05 -11.20
CA ASP A 904 -1.46 42.62 -12.54
C ASP A 904 -2.68 41.69 -12.55
N ILE A 905 -3.20 41.36 -11.39
CA ILE A 905 -4.36 40.48 -11.24
C ILE A 905 -5.63 41.29 -11.24
N ALA A 906 -6.65 40.75 -11.90
CA ALA A 906 -8.01 41.23 -11.85
C ALA A 906 -8.94 40.13 -11.35
N ALA A 907 -9.84 40.47 -10.48
CA ALA A 907 -10.93 39.62 -10.04
C ALA A 907 -12.16 40.51 -9.88
N PHE A 908 -13.13 40.30 -10.76
CA PHE A 908 -14.37 41.08 -10.78
C PHE A 908 -15.51 40.19 -10.32
N LEU A 909 -16.31 40.69 -9.41
CA LEU A 909 -17.59 40.10 -9.01
C LEU A 909 -18.70 41.01 -9.45
N TYR A 910 -19.65 40.50 -10.20
CA TYR A 910 -20.82 41.20 -10.68
C TYR A 910 -22.06 40.59 -10.05
N GLU A 911 -22.70 41.38 -9.19
CA GLU A 911 -23.95 40.99 -8.53
C GLU A 911 -25.13 41.18 -9.49
N ASN A 912 -25.96 40.17 -9.61
CA ASN A 912 -27.17 40.20 -10.40
C ASN A 912 -28.30 40.90 -9.59
N LYS A 913 -28.70 42.06 -10.01
CA LYS A 913 -29.76 42.85 -9.36
C LYS A 913 -31.18 42.53 -9.88
N GLY A 914 -31.32 41.47 -10.67
CA GLY A 914 -32.60 41.13 -11.29
C GLY A 914 -32.96 42.04 -12.48
N LYS A 915 -34.23 41.96 -12.95
CA LYS A 915 -34.72 42.72 -14.08
C LYS A 915 -34.95 44.21 -13.73
N GLY A 916 -34.30 45.08 -14.47
CA GLY A 916 -34.55 46.53 -14.41
C GLY A 916 -35.91 46.93 -15.04
N GLN A 917 -36.23 48.24 -14.94
CA GLN A 917 -37.48 48.78 -15.50
C GLN A 917 -37.66 48.64 -17.02
N ASP A 918 -36.56 48.47 -17.73
CA ASP A 918 -36.49 48.22 -19.19
C ASP A 918 -36.59 46.73 -19.56
N GLY A 919 -36.75 45.84 -18.55
CA GLY A 919 -36.87 44.42 -18.73
C GLY A 919 -35.55 43.69 -18.94
N LYS A 920 -34.41 44.39 -18.88
CA LYS A 920 -33.06 43.79 -18.96
C LYS A 920 -32.55 43.49 -17.57
N TYR A 921 -31.68 42.43 -17.44
CA TYR A 921 -30.98 42.15 -16.22
C TYR A 921 -29.87 43.14 -15.94
N LEU A 922 -29.78 43.60 -14.70
CA LEU A 922 -28.78 44.57 -14.24
C LEU A 922 -27.69 43.81 -13.46
N PHE A 923 -26.45 43.96 -13.91
CA PHE A 923 -25.29 43.48 -13.17
C PHE A 923 -24.54 44.70 -12.63
N GLU A 924 -24.28 44.71 -11.33
CA GLU A 924 -23.47 45.76 -10.68
C GLU A 924 -22.16 45.18 -10.21
N GLU A 925 -21.02 45.80 -10.56
CA GLU A 925 -19.73 45.42 -10.05
C GLU A 925 -19.66 45.63 -8.55
N VAL A 926 -19.38 44.55 -7.79
CA VAL A 926 -19.14 44.64 -6.34
C VAL A 926 -17.75 45.29 -6.18
N ASN A 927 -17.73 46.47 -5.56
CA ASN A 927 -16.57 47.38 -5.47
C ASN A 927 -15.29 46.64 -5.08
N ALA A 928 -14.24 46.77 -5.86
CA ALA A 928 -12.93 46.11 -5.68
C ALA A 928 -12.30 46.36 -4.31
N ALA A 929 -12.60 47.46 -3.65
CA ALA A 929 -12.17 47.74 -2.27
C ALA A 929 -12.74 46.75 -1.23
N ASN A 930 -13.90 46.13 -1.48
CA ASN A 930 -14.48 45.10 -0.64
C ASN A 930 -13.81 43.75 -0.81
N LEU A 931 -13.25 43.47 -1.99
CA LEU A 931 -12.49 42.26 -2.31
C LEU A 931 -11.05 42.32 -1.73
N THR A 932 -10.43 43.50 -1.71
CA THR A 932 -9.08 43.72 -1.18
C THR A 932 -9.00 43.77 0.34
N GLU A 933 -10.07 44.13 1.05
CA GLU A 933 -10.15 44.11 2.50
C GLU A 933 -10.37 42.74 3.15
N ASN A 934 -10.37 41.68 2.34
CA ASN A 934 -10.43 40.28 2.77
C ASN A 934 -11.67 39.94 3.66
N LYS A 935 -12.76 40.65 3.47
CA LYS A 935 -14.02 40.36 4.19
C LYS A 935 -14.71 39.07 3.72
N MET A 936 -14.33 38.56 2.52
CA MET A 936 -14.86 37.32 1.96
C MET A 936 -13.84 36.16 1.98
N GLY A 937 -12.66 36.32 2.59
CA GLY A 937 -11.69 35.21 2.73
C GLY A 937 -11.05 34.72 1.43
N ILE A 938 -11.23 35.43 0.32
CA ILE A 938 -10.74 35.02 -0.99
C ILE A 938 -9.23 35.32 -1.09
N THR A 939 -8.41 34.31 -0.97
CA THR A 939 -6.98 34.39 -1.25
C THR A 939 -6.73 33.82 -2.64
N PRO A 940 -6.24 34.58 -3.62
CA PRO A 940 -5.89 34.03 -4.94
C PRO A 940 -4.79 32.99 -4.77
N ILE A 941 -5.04 31.75 -5.16
CA ILE A 941 -4.03 30.69 -5.19
C ILE A 941 -3.29 30.75 -6.52
N TYR A 942 -1.98 30.99 -6.44
CA TYR A 942 -1.09 30.97 -7.59
C TYR A 942 -0.33 29.66 -7.65
N ASN A 943 -0.33 29.04 -8.80
CA ASN A 943 0.59 27.95 -9.13
C ASN A 943 1.48 28.41 -10.27
N THR A 944 2.74 28.77 -9.97
CA THR A 944 3.76 29.06 -10.98
C THR A 944 4.34 27.73 -11.45
N MET A 945 3.85 27.24 -12.61
CA MET A 945 4.57 26.15 -13.28
C MET A 945 5.69 26.73 -14.14
N ASP A 946 6.86 26.11 -14.07
CA ASP A 946 8.00 26.33 -14.96
C ASP A 946 7.56 26.26 -16.43
N GLY A 947 7.84 27.32 -17.19
CA GLY A 947 7.57 27.42 -18.61
C GLY A 947 6.52 28.44 -19.04
N GLY A 948 6.07 29.34 -18.17
CA GLY A 948 5.35 30.56 -18.57
C GLY A 948 3.88 30.36 -19.03
N ARG A 949 3.21 29.32 -18.59
CA ARG A 949 1.78 29.09 -18.84
C ARG A 949 1.04 28.84 -17.53
N SER A 950 0.47 29.89 -16.94
CA SER A 950 -0.48 29.75 -15.82
C SER A 950 -1.86 29.39 -16.38
N ARG A 951 -2.47 28.33 -15.86
CA ARG A 951 -3.91 28.03 -16.02
C ARG A 951 -4.57 28.22 -14.67
N GLN A 952 -5.55 29.10 -14.59
CA GLN A 952 -6.37 29.26 -13.40
C GLN A 952 -7.64 28.42 -13.60
N TRP A 953 -7.99 27.64 -12.58
CA TRP A 953 -9.27 26.93 -12.50
C TRP A 953 -9.92 27.38 -11.20
N VAL A 954 -11.17 27.82 -11.27
CA VAL A 954 -11.98 28.17 -10.12
C VAL A 954 -13.17 27.22 -10.11
N SER A 955 -13.39 26.58 -8.99
CA SER A 955 -14.58 25.77 -8.72
C SER A 955 -15.27 26.31 -7.50
N VAL A 956 -16.58 26.47 -7.52
CA VAL A 956 -17.39 26.99 -6.45
C VAL A 956 -18.38 25.94 -6.05
N GLY A 957 -18.57 25.69 -4.75
CA GLY A 957 -19.52 24.74 -4.22
C GLY A 957 -19.93 25.06 -2.79
N ASP A 958 -21.14 24.72 -2.44
CA ASP A 958 -21.62 24.69 -1.08
C ASP A 958 -21.21 23.34 -0.47
N TYR A 959 -20.07 23.34 0.21
CA TYR A 959 -19.40 22.11 0.65
C TYR A 959 -20.11 21.44 1.83
N ASP A 960 -20.65 22.23 2.75
CA ASP A 960 -21.27 21.73 3.99
C ASP A 960 -22.80 21.86 4.02
N LYS A 961 -23.38 22.33 2.91
CA LYS A 961 -24.85 22.55 2.75
C LYS A 961 -25.47 23.51 3.76
N ASP A 962 -24.70 24.45 4.26
CA ASP A 962 -25.19 25.50 5.15
C ASP A 962 -25.71 26.74 4.40
N GLY A 963 -25.71 26.71 3.06
CA GLY A 963 -26.10 27.80 2.18
C GLY A 963 -24.98 28.82 1.94
N ILE A 964 -23.75 28.56 2.43
CA ILE A 964 -22.59 29.45 2.23
C ILE A 964 -21.67 28.81 1.17
N TRP A 965 -21.51 29.48 0.03
CA TRP A 965 -20.67 29.04 -1.04
C TRP A 965 -19.19 29.21 -0.70
N ILE A 966 -18.40 28.13 -0.83
CA ILE A 966 -16.96 28.12 -0.55
C ILE A 966 -16.20 27.94 -1.87
N TRP A 967 -15.06 28.64 -1.98
CA TRP A 967 -14.21 28.74 -3.18
C TRP A 967 -13.19 27.61 -3.23
#